data_933bc7e31a8242cc6e2b0f4d5844264c
#
_entry.id   933bc7e31a8242cc6e2b0f4d5844264c
#
_cell.length_a   1.000
_cell.length_b   1.000
_cell.length_c   1.000
_cell.angle_alpha   90.00
_cell.angle_beta   90.00
_cell.angle_gamma   90.00
#
_symmetry.space_group_name_H-M   'P 1'
#
loop_
_entity.id
_entity.type
_entity.pdbx_description
1 polymer ?
#
loop_
_entity_poly.entity_id
_entity_poly.type
_entity_poly.pdbx_seq_one_letter_code
_entity_poly.pdbx_strand_id
1 'polypeptide(L)'
;MQIFYEKKGAISVFLSVILLPMLIVALLATDAARIYSAKSVIADAGEMAMNAALAQYNAKLKDEYGLIAMDKEPSSMQGDLEKYFTASLNGDGLSNSGNYKQVLDLMEQSFEVIDVEASKVYKTEVEKQQILEYMKYRAPVCMADMVLDKIDQIKDNKKMIEAMEAEADFAEAMEECQDAFEDAKNKLDELNEQLKYFPYDSKINQDLDSTEMEYKRGGLSMAFMIRAAIGHYDDYNKTGVQNASTTQQKFDLLNGAMTSFINAAKQVSLGNPLDETSYNQFMAAMYYKNTMDALGGEGNLLTWYDELNTPADDEESDEEDSSSGGEDQARKDLSDSITDYKNKRDAIMPGYKQSMDQYVRTNVYKWGDTLNNYWTSAQSGEIRAKNAKDALNIVKEKLENAAEKHAIWKEKTDALSNPGSMKDEVEKYENMFDTTKCEQLINKVESDEATFKRIQEELKGEKFFDQSLATVDRGTQMQKFSNEASYVMDNRDCVTYDEYSELKFICDQSYRTGYVHIHVTYVLQSIENDEFYKQLIEYCKSRESAEKNEKQEQANETLDQGKEGAEEAKSEDGFPTYDWSSASVTLPSRLLGYSSYGANTDKLTATTGGDIDNKGDRKNIIKNVKESIKQANSFLDGVDRILSDGIENLYIAEYAMQMFTYYTVDKKVNASHEIETLSGENLTSLSGYEFSSSNHKAYKAETEYILWGKSSSKKNVQATVAVIYGIRLLFNVFYALTDEKIDLYATGISAPWAAVAPYLEPIIKLVVKLGLGLCETTDDIKDIKGGYGVSLTKGKVTWVTLKALLSAPNADNTRGTLTFDYSEYLRLFLNTAMLAAGYQPALARIGDCIQVNTDSDITKMSTMLSIEATVTNRTTFMRKIADWSGACLLYTSPSPRDS
;
A
#
# COMPACT_ATOMS: atom_id res chain seq x y z
N MET A 1 -7.18 -78.03 -95.95
CA MET A 1 -6.54 -76.69 -95.90
C MET A 1 -7.58 -75.58 -95.74
N GLN A 2 -8.83 -75.83 -95.52
CA GLN A 2 -9.89 -74.76 -95.40
C GLN A 2 -10.17 -74.38 -93.89
N ILE A 3 -9.76 -75.14 -92.88
CA ILE A 3 -10.05 -74.93 -91.48
C ILE A 3 -9.10 -73.92 -90.91
N PHE A 4 -7.95 -73.61 -91.50
CA PHE A 4 -6.99 -72.65 -90.96
C PHE A 4 -7.25 -71.19 -91.43
N TYR A 5 -8.04 -71.03 -92.50
CA TYR A 5 -8.34 -69.64 -92.95
C TYR A 5 -9.42 -68.94 -92.12
N GLU A 6 -10.39 -69.67 -91.62
CA GLU A 6 -11.43 -69.08 -90.76
C GLU A 6 -10.92 -68.69 -89.35
N LYS A 7 -9.89 -69.44 -88.94
CA LYS A 7 -9.29 -69.07 -87.57
C LYS A 7 -8.42 -67.82 -87.56
N LYS A 8 -7.89 -67.42 -88.73
CA LYS A 8 -7.11 -66.17 -88.89
C LYS A 8 -7.93 -64.90 -88.65
N GLY A 9 -9.20 -64.90 -89.08
CA GLY A 9 -10.11 -63.77 -88.91
C GLY A 9 -10.52 -63.62 -87.44
N ALA A 10 -10.82 -64.78 -86.77
CA ALA A 10 -11.21 -64.77 -85.34
C ALA A 10 -10.04 -64.32 -84.43
N ILE A 11 -8.82 -64.70 -84.76
CA ILE A 11 -7.61 -64.31 -84.02
C ILE A 11 -7.34 -62.82 -84.18
N SER A 12 -7.50 -62.29 -85.40
CA SER A 12 -7.38 -60.87 -85.72
C SER A 12 -8.42 -60.05 -84.97
N VAL A 13 -9.68 -60.44 -84.92
CA VAL A 13 -10.77 -59.82 -84.18
C VAL A 13 -10.48 -59.89 -82.64
N PHE A 14 -10.07 -61.10 -82.18
CA PHE A 14 -9.69 -61.29 -80.77
C PHE A 14 -8.49 -60.42 -80.41
N LEU A 15 -7.46 -60.39 -81.24
CA LEU A 15 -6.28 -59.53 -80.96
C LEU A 15 -6.68 -58.06 -80.97
N SER A 16 -7.58 -57.62 -81.87
CA SER A 16 -8.05 -56.19 -81.88
C SER A 16 -8.87 -55.87 -80.64
N VAL A 17 -9.71 -56.82 -80.15
CA VAL A 17 -10.52 -56.62 -78.95
C VAL A 17 -9.63 -56.52 -77.65
N ILE A 18 -8.52 -57.28 -77.65
CA ILE A 18 -7.55 -57.20 -76.48
C ILE A 18 -6.64 -56.01 -76.67
N LEU A 19 -6.19 -55.65 -77.84
CA LEU A 19 -5.23 -54.60 -78.08
C LEU A 19 -5.80 -53.22 -77.70
N LEU A 20 -7.10 -53.00 -77.93
CA LEU A 20 -7.75 -51.73 -77.58
C LEU A 20 -7.79 -51.47 -76.05
N PRO A 21 -8.24 -52.42 -75.22
CA PRO A 21 -8.15 -52.25 -73.77
C PRO A 21 -6.70 -52.16 -73.26
N MET A 22 -5.77 -52.97 -73.80
CA MET A 22 -4.35 -52.86 -73.42
C MET A 22 -3.79 -51.49 -73.73
N LEU A 23 -4.17 -50.95 -74.94
CA LEU A 23 -3.72 -49.58 -75.29
C LEU A 23 -4.34 -48.56 -74.43
N ILE A 24 -5.61 -48.67 -74.06
CA ILE A 24 -6.27 -47.75 -73.11
C ILE A 24 -5.57 -47.82 -71.75
N VAL A 25 -5.27 -49.02 -71.22
CA VAL A 25 -4.56 -49.22 -69.93
C VAL A 25 -3.14 -48.58 -70.00
N ALA A 26 -2.41 -48.79 -71.12
CA ALA A 26 -1.11 -48.23 -71.33
C ALA A 26 -1.12 -46.71 -71.34
N LEU A 27 -2.13 -46.14 -71.97
CA LEU A 27 -2.33 -44.70 -72.09
C LEU A 27 -2.72 -44.08 -70.75
N LEU A 28 -3.60 -44.71 -69.97
CA LEU A 28 -3.93 -44.31 -68.60
C LEU A 28 -2.75 -44.47 -67.71
N ALA A 29 -1.91 -45.51 -67.84
CA ALA A 29 -0.67 -45.65 -67.02
C ALA A 29 0.33 -44.56 -67.37
N THR A 30 0.42 -44.18 -68.68
CA THR A 30 1.28 -43.07 -69.06
C THR A 30 0.83 -41.70 -68.49
N ASP A 31 -0.50 -41.44 -68.53
CA ASP A 31 -1.03 -40.22 -67.86
C ASP A 31 -0.89 -40.26 -66.38
N ALA A 32 -1.10 -41.41 -65.73
CA ALA A 32 -0.82 -41.56 -64.30
C ALA A 32 0.66 -41.30 -63.94
N ALA A 33 1.60 -41.86 -64.77
CA ALA A 33 3.03 -41.63 -64.58
C ALA A 33 3.39 -40.13 -64.76
N ARG A 34 2.77 -39.47 -65.74
CA ARG A 34 2.93 -38.03 -65.93
C ARG A 34 2.39 -37.22 -64.78
N ILE A 35 1.24 -37.59 -64.20
CA ILE A 35 0.69 -36.94 -62.99
C ILE A 35 1.62 -37.10 -61.77
N TYR A 36 2.16 -38.31 -61.55
CA TYR A 36 3.11 -38.55 -60.49
C TYR A 36 4.41 -37.79 -60.65
N SER A 37 4.95 -37.77 -61.86
CA SER A 37 6.14 -36.97 -62.19
C SER A 37 5.86 -35.49 -62.07
N ALA A 38 4.71 -35.00 -62.47
CA ALA A 38 4.30 -33.62 -62.32
C ALA A 38 4.22 -33.22 -60.86
N LYS A 39 3.67 -34.08 -60.03
CA LYS A 39 3.63 -33.83 -58.58
C LYS A 39 5.03 -33.68 -57.96
N SER A 40 5.98 -34.52 -58.37
CA SER A 40 7.34 -34.43 -57.90
C SER A 40 8.00 -33.11 -58.35
N VAL A 41 7.89 -32.76 -59.64
CA VAL A 41 8.46 -31.51 -60.16
C VAL A 41 7.84 -30.26 -59.53
N ILE A 42 6.51 -30.28 -59.25
CA ILE A 42 5.82 -29.21 -58.59
C ILE A 42 6.31 -29.09 -57.12
N ALA A 43 6.45 -30.23 -56.43
CA ALA A 43 6.98 -30.25 -55.09
C ALA A 43 8.41 -29.72 -55.01
N ASP A 44 9.30 -30.21 -55.91
CA ASP A 44 10.69 -29.73 -56.01
C ASP A 44 10.78 -28.22 -56.33
N ALA A 45 9.91 -27.77 -57.22
CA ALA A 45 9.81 -26.32 -57.54
C ALA A 45 9.33 -25.49 -56.35
N GLY A 46 8.38 -26.02 -55.53
CA GLY A 46 7.92 -25.42 -54.32
C GLY A 46 9.02 -25.38 -53.25
N GLU A 47 9.76 -26.47 -53.10
CA GLU A 47 10.92 -26.51 -52.18
C GLU A 47 12.02 -25.54 -52.60
N MET A 48 12.30 -25.40 -53.87
CA MET A 48 13.29 -24.44 -54.35
C MET A 48 12.84 -22.99 -54.12
N ALA A 49 11.55 -22.69 -54.32
CA ALA A 49 11.00 -21.37 -53.99
C ALA A 49 11.10 -21.09 -52.48
N MET A 50 10.73 -22.08 -51.64
CA MET A 50 10.88 -21.95 -50.17
C MET A 50 12.36 -21.78 -49.72
N ASN A 51 13.30 -22.52 -50.32
CA ASN A 51 14.71 -22.37 -50.07
C ASN A 51 15.23 -20.97 -50.47
N ALA A 52 14.69 -20.40 -51.53
CA ALA A 52 15.01 -19.03 -51.93
C ALA A 52 14.47 -18.00 -50.95
N ALA A 53 13.29 -18.26 -50.33
CA ALA A 53 12.77 -17.44 -49.25
C ALA A 53 13.66 -17.56 -48.00
N LEU A 54 14.08 -18.77 -47.65
CA LEU A 54 14.98 -19.03 -46.50
C LEU A 54 16.33 -18.31 -46.64
N ALA A 55 16.82 -18.13 -47.87
CA ALA A 55 18.05 -17.37 -48.11
C ALA A 55 17.90 -15.84 -47.89
N GLN A 56 16.68 -15.34 -47.74
CA GLN A 56 16.37 -13.93 -47.45
C GLN A 56 16.12 -13.71 -45.96
N TYR A 57 17.00 -14.21 -45.12
CA TYR A 57 16.95 -13.98 -43.69
C TYR A 57 17.55 -12.63 -43.31
N ASN A 58 17.12 -12.06 -42.17
CA ASN A 58 17.68 -10.84 -41.63
C ASN A 58 19.05 -11.16 -41.02
N ALA A 59 20.12 -10.73 -41.70
CA ALA A 59 21.50 -10.99 -41.28
C ALA A 59 21.80 -10.35 -39.93
N LYS A 60 21.32 -9.13 -39.70
CA LYS A 60 21.53 -8.41 -38.44
C LYS A 60 20.92 -9.14 -37.24
N LEU A 61 19.69 -9.61 -37.37
CA LEU A 61 19.02 -10.39 -36.33
C LEU A 61 19.79 -11.68 -36.02
N LYS A 62 20.30 -12.37 -37.05
CA LYS A 62 21.09 -13.59 -36.89
C LYS A 62 22.45 -13.32 -36.26
N ASP A 63 23.18 -12.35 -36.79
CA ASP A 63 24.56 -12.11 -36.42
C ASP A 63 24.70 -11.46 -35.03
N GLU A 64 23.75 -10.55 -34.68
CA GLU A 64 23.75 -9.85 -33.39
C GLU A 64 23.06 -10.66 -32.26
N TYR A 65 21.95 -11.32 -32.55
CA TYR A 65 21.09 -11.94 -31.54
C TYR A 65 20.96 -13.46 -31.69
N GLY A 66 21.51 -14.04 -32.72
CA GLY A 66 21.42 -15.49 -32.94
C GLY A 66 20.02 -16.00 -33.30
N LEU A 67 19.09 -15.10 -33.64
CA LEU A 67 17.72 -15.43 -34.04
C LEU A 67 17.60 -15.37 -35.56
N ILE A 68 16.83 -16.29 -36.12
CA ILE A 68 16.69 -16.36 -37.58
C ILE A 68 15.23 -16.12 -37.97
N ALA A 69 15.02 -15.12 -38.84
CA ALA A 69 13.73 -14.82 -39.45
C ALA A 69 13.92 -14.21 -40.81
N MET A 70 12.89 -14.28 -41.65
CA MET A 70 12.86 -13.59 -42.93
C MET A 70 12.82 -12.07 -42.72
N ASP A 71 13.61 -11.36 -43.53
CA ASP A 71 13.71 -9.90 -43.44
C ASP A 71 12.46 -9.17 -43.88
N LYS A 72 11.73 -9.79 -44.78
CA LYS A 72 10.51 -9.23 -45.40
C LYS A 72 9.25 -10.01 -45.00
N GLU A 73 8.12 -9.34 -44.99
CA GLU A 73 6.83 -10.02 -44.86
C GLU A 73 6.69 -11.05 -45.98
N PRO A 74 6.23 -12.28 -45.69
CA PRO A 74 6.04 -13.32 -46.71
C PRO A 74 5.22 -12.87 -47.91
N SER A 75 4.16 -12.12 -47.70
CA SER A 75 3.32 -11.53 -48.78
C SER A 75 4.08 -10.60 -49.72
N SER A 76 5.08 -9.88 -49.21
CA SER A 76 5.92 -8.98 -50.03
C SER A 76 6.91 -9.73 -50.92
N MET A 77 7.17 -11.01 -50.64
CA MET A 77 8.12 -11.85 -51.37
C MET A 77 7.42 -12.62 -52.50
N GLN A 78 6.08 -12.56 -52.59
CA GLN A 78 5.27 -13.33 -53.54
C GLN A 78 5.80 -13.24 -54.97
N GLY A 79 6.03 -12.04 -55.48
CA GLY A 79 6.47 -11.85 -56.86
C GLY A 79 7.88 -12.39 -57.20
N ASP A 80 8.76 -12.45 -56.20
CA ASP A 80 10.09 -13.06 -56.37
C ASP A 80 10.01 -14.60 -56.25
N LEU A 81 9.27 -15.12 -55.32
CA LEU A 81 9.09 -16.55 -55.12
C LEU A 81 8.34 -17.19 -56.26
N GLU A 82 7.33 -16.51 -56.82
CA GLU A 82 6.60 -16.93 -58.00
C GLU A 82 7.52 -17.09 -59.21
N LYS A 83 8.46 -16.13 -59.44
CA LYS A 83 9.49 -16.24 -60.47
C LYS A 83 10.38 -17.47 -60.27
N TYR A 84 10.85 -17.72 -59.02
CA TYR A 84 11.68 -18.91 -58.77
C TYR A 84 10.88 -20.21 -58.96
N PHE A 85 9.63 -20.23 -58.54
CA PHE A 85 8.75 -21.38 -58.71
C PHE A 85 8.52 -21.63 -60.22
N THR A 86 8.13 -20.61 -60.97
CA THR A 86 7.85 -20.73 -62.41
C THR A 86 9.11 -21.09 -63.19
N ALA A 87 10.26 -20.47 -62.87
CA ALA A 87 11.54 -20.83 -63.47
C ALA A 87 11.96 -22.27 -63.20
N SER A 88 11.68 -22.79 -61.99
CA SER A 88 11.94 -24.18 -61.62
C SER A 88 11.01 -25.15 -62.34
N LEU A 89 9.72 -24.79 -62.43
CA LEU A 89 8.74 -25.57 -63.23
C LEU A 89 9.13 -25.71 -64.70
N ASN A 90 9.63 -24.63 -65.29
CA ASN A 90 9.97 -24.57 -66.71
C ASN A 90 11.39 -25.07 -66.99
N GLY A 91 12.22 -25.29 -65.95
CA GLY A 91 13.62 -25.64 -66.14
C GLY A 91 14.44 -24.49 -66.74
N ASP A 92 14.08 -23.28 -66.45
CA ASP A 92 14.81 -22.09 -66.94
C ASP A 92 16.20 -22.12 -66.35
N GLY A 93 17.24 -21.96 -67.14
CA GLY A 93 18.66 -22.16 -66.77
C GLY A 93 19.27 -23.46 -67.30
N LEU A 94 18.50 -24.48 -67.57
CA LEU A 94 18.92 -25.75 -68.23
C LEU A 94 18.79 -25.64 -69.74
N SER A 95 17.97 -24.70 -70.25
CA SER A 95 17.69 -24.49 -71.68
C SER A 95 18.96 -24.13 -72.48
N ASN A 96 20.03 -23.62 -71.86
CA ASN A 96 21.30 -23.27 -72.52
C ASN A 96 22.15 -24.51 -72.84
N SER A 97 21.81 -25.72 -72.35
CA SER A 97 22.56 -26.93 -72.63
C SER A 97 22.18 -27.60 -73.96
N GLY A 98 21.26 -27.06 -74.74
CA GLY A 98 20.84 -27.52 -76.04
C GLY A 98 20.08 -28.84 -76.08
N ASN A 99 20.03 -29.61 -75.01
CA ASN A 99 19.45 -30.95 -74.91
C ASN A 99 18.26 -31.04 -73.97
N TYR A 100 17.84 -30.01 -73.34
CA TYR A 100 16.68 -30.01 -72.39
C TYR A 100 15.40 -29.82 -73.19
N LYS A 101 14.49 -30.81 -73.08
CA LYS A 101 13.10 -30.64 -73.55
C LYS A 101 12.16 -30.94 -72.43
N GLN A 102 11.32 -29.98 -72.12
CA GLN A 102 10.25 -30.16 -71.20
C GLN A 102 9.31 -31.28 -71.62
N VAL A 103 9.24 -32.35 -70.83
CA VAL A 103 8.39 -33.52 -71.09
C VAL A 103 6.97 -33.33 -70.59
N LEU A 104 6.87 -32.52 -69.51
CA LEU A 104 5.61 -32.22 -68.83
C LEU A 104 5.20 -30.79 -69.22
N ASP A 105 3.94 -30.62 -69.67
CA ASP A 105 3.34 -29.34 -70.00
C ASP A 105 2.68 -28.76 -68.69
N LEU A 106 3.49 -28.20 -67.86
CA LEU A 106 3.09 -27.59 -66.57
C LEU A 106 2.85 -26.12 -66.77
N MET A 107 1.67 -25.63 -66.37
CA MET A 107 1.29 -24.24 -66.42
C MET A 107 0.80 -23.82 -65.06
N GLU A 108 1.45 -22.85 -64.44
CA GLU A 108 1.00 -22.21 -63.20
C GLU A 108 -0.33 -21.49 -63.48
N GLN A 109 -1.31 -21.64 -62.56
CA GLN A 109 -2.60 -20.96 -62.61
C GLN A 109 -2.73 -19.93 -61.47
N SER A 110 -2.19 -20.23 -60.32
CA SER A 110 -2.14 -19.34 -59.18
C SER A 110 -0.94 -19.71 -58.31
N PHE A 111 -0.37 -18.68 -57.73
CA PHE A 111 0.69 -18.81 -56.73
C PHE A 111 0.40 -17.78 -55.61
N GLU A 112 0.29 -18.27 -54.38
CA GLU A 112 -0.01 -17.45 -53.23
C GLU A 112 0.96 -17.79 -52.11
N VAL A 113 1.52 -16.75 -51.52
CA VAL A 113 2.36 -16.87 -50.32
C VAL A 113 1.54 -16.48 -49.12
N ILE A 114 1.32 -17.46 -48.21
CA ILE A 114 0.50 -17.30 -47.03
C ILE A 114 1.40 -16.96 -45.84
N ASP A 115 1.10 -15.86 -45.22
CA ASP A 115 1.78 -15.46 -43.96
C ASP A 115 1.18 -16.25 -42.80
N VAL A 116 2.04 -17.01 -42.10
CA VAL A 116 1.65 -17.81 -40.96
C VAL A 116 1.80 -16.98 -39.71
N GLU A 117 0.73 -16.35 -39.25
CA GLU A 117 0.75 -15.45 -38.07
C GLU A 117 1.38 -16.10 -36.82
N ALA A 118 1.22 -17.42 -36.63
CA ALA A 118 1.81 -18.16 -35.52
C ALA A 118 3.34 -18.27 -35.61
N SER A 119 3.94 -17.98 -36.78
CA SER A 119 5.40 -18.06 -37.03
C SER A 119 6.12 -16.72 -36.88
N LYS A 120 5.44 -15.67 -36.49
CA LYS A 120 6.05 -14.36 -36.28
C LYS A 120 7.03 -14.40 -35.12
N VAL A 121 8.22 -13.81 -35.30
CA VAL A 121 9.30 -13.82 -34.31
C VAL A 121 8.87 -13.19 -32.97
N TYR A 122 8.03 -12.16 -33.01
CA TYR A 122 7.56 -11.51 -31.80
C TYR A 122 6.60 -12.38 -30.96
N LYS A 123 6.14 -13.53 -31.48
CA LYS A 123 5.38 -14.49 -30.67
C LYS A 123 6.29 -15.16 -29.66
N THR A 124 5.94 -15.05 -28.39
CA THR A 124 6.79 -15.52 -27.28
C THR A 124 7.19 -16.98 -27.36
N GLU A 125 6.35 -17.85 -27.92
CA GLU A 125 6.67 -19.28 -28.08
C GLU A 125 7.72 -19.52 -29.17
N VAL A 126 7.66 -18.74 -30.29
CA VAL A 126 8.66 -18.81 -31.36
C VAL A 126 10.00 -18.26 -30.88
N GLU A 127 9.99 -17.09 -30.28
CA GLU A 127 11.18 -16.46 -29.71
C GLU A 127 11.82 -17.36 -28.64
N LYS A 128 11.02 -17.90 -27.73
CA LYS A 128 11.48 -18.86 -26.73
C LYS A 128 12.21 -20.03 -27.35
N GLN A 129 11.59 -20.69 -28.34
CA GLN A 129 12.17 -21.85 -28.95
C GLN A 129 13.52 -21.55 -29.61
N GLN A 130 13.62 -20.43 -30.31
CA GLN A 130 14.87 -20.01 -30.92
C GLN A 130 15.95 -19.70 -29.90
N ILE A 131 15.61 -18.97 -28.84
CA ILE A 131 16.55 -18.67 -27.74
C ILE A 131 17.02 -19.95 -27.07
N LEU A 132 16.12 -20.91 -26.77
CA LEU A 132 16.50 -22.19 -26.16
C LEU A 132 17.45 -23.00 -27.05
N GLU A 133 17.16 -23.08 -28.36
CA GLU A 133 18.07 -23.79 -29.30
C GLU A 133 19.42 -23.07 -29.42
N TYR A 134 19.44 -21.73 -29.44
CA TYR A 134 20.68 -20.96 -29.47
C TYR A 134 21.50 -21.15 -28.21
N MET A 135 20.86 -21.19 -27.05
CA MET A 135 21.51 -21.28 -25.75
C MET A 135 21.86 -22.72 -25.32
N LYS A 136 21.27 -23.73 -25.94
CA LYS A 136 21.39 -25.13 -25.57
C LYS A 136 22.82 -25.63 -25.30
N TYR A 137 23.78 -25.14 -26.07
CA TYR A 137 25.18 -25.50 -25.93
C TYR A 137 26.04 -24.40 -25.30
N ARG A 138 25.51 -23.19 -25.21
CA ARG A 138 26.21 -21.99 -24.72
C ARG A 138 25.94 -21.74 -23.25
N ALA A 139 24.67 -21.86 -22.83
CA ALA A 139 24.28 -21.59 -21.46
C ALA A 139 25.03 -22.49 -20.43
N PRO A 140 25.20 -23.78 -20.60
CA PRO A 140 25.92 -24.64 -19.64
C PRO A 140 27.35 -24.20 -19.36
N VAL A 141 28.04 -23.62 -20.35
CA VAL A 141 29.42 -23.11 -20.20
C VAL A 141 29.41 -21.83 -19.36
N CYS A 142 28.44 -20.99 -19.54
CA CYS A 142 28.29 -19.73 -18.80
C CYS A 142 27.77 -19.94 -17.37
N MET A 143 27.01 -21.00 -17.14
CA MET A 143 26.37 -21.30 -15.85
C MET A 143 27.28 -22.08 -14.88
N ALA A 144 28.26 -22.82 -15.38
CA ALA A 144 29.06 -23.75 -14.57
C ALA A 144 29.86 -23.08 -13.44
N ASP A 145 30.20 -21.79 -13.59
CA ASP A 145 31.03 -21.07 -12.62
C ASP A 145 30.23 -20.14 -11.65
N MET A 146 28.92 -20.01 -11.78
CA MET A 146 28.29 -18.79 -11.23
C MET A 146 27.18 -18.94 -10.19
N VAL A 147 26.28 -19.91 -10.28
CA VAL A 147 25.02 -19.77 -9.58
C VAL A 147 24.74 -20.86 -8.55
N LEU A 148 25.17 -22.09 -8.80
CA LEU A 148 24.73 -23.22 -8.00
C LEU A 148 25.19 -23.17 -6.55
N ASP A 149 26.51 -22.93 -6.33
CA ASP A 149 27.08 -22.87 -4.98
C ASP A 149 26.59 -21.65 -4.18
N LYS A 150 26.20 -20.57 -4.88
CA LYS A 150 25.71 -19.34 -4.26
C LYS A 150 24.25 -19.44 -3.88
N ILE A 151 23.44 -20.15 -4.65
CA ILE A 151 22.02 -20.42 -4.35
C ILE A 151 21.89 -21.22 -3.06
N ASP A 152 22.70 -22.24 -2.85
CA ASP A 152 22.60 -23.08 -1.65
C ASP A 152 22.91 -22.28 -0.38
N GLN A 153 23.80 -21.29 -0.44
CA GLN A 153 24.06 -20.40 0.70
C GLN A 153 22.91 -19.44 1.01
N ILE A 154 22.16 -19.02 0.01
CA ILE A 154 20.95 -18.20 0.23
C ILE A 154 19.90 -19.02 0.96
N LYS A 155 19.76 -20.32 0.64
CA LYS A 155 18.79 -21.22 1.28
C LYS A 155 19.05 -21.41 2.77
N ASP A 156 20.33 -21.53 3.16
CA ASP A 156 20.72 -21.75 4.55
C ASP A 156 20.35 -20.56 5.47
N ASN A 157 20.07 -19.40 4.89
CA ASN A 157 19.77 -18.18 5.64
C ASN A 157 18.27 -17.97 5.95
N LYS A 158 17.36 -18.88 5.58
CA LYS A 158 15.92 -18.73 5.87
C LYS A 158 15.62 -18.66 7.38
N LYS A 159 16.28 -19.49 8.18
CA LYS A 159 16.16 -19.46 9.66
C LYS A 159 16.60 -18.13 10.25
N MET A 160 17.60 -17.52 9.63
CA MET A 160 18.09 -16.20 10.00
C MET A 160 17.01 -15.13 9.86
N ILE A 161 16.28 -15.14 8.76
CA ILE A 161 15.19 -14.19 8.49
C ILE A 161 14.07 -14.36 9.51
N GLU A 162 13.70 -15.61 9.83
CA GLU A 162 12.68 -15.91 10.82
C GLU A 162 13.05 -15.40 12.22
N ALA A 163 14.34 -15.48 12.60
CA ALA A 163 14.82 -14.96 13.88
C ALA A 163 14.80 -13.42 13.92
N MET A 164 15.18 -12.77 12.83
CA MET A 164 15.11 -11.30 12.71
C MET A 164 13.68 -10.76 12.74
N GLU A 165 12.76 -11.42 12.04
CA GLU A 165 11.33 -11.07 12.08
C GLU A 165 10.77 -11.23 13.49
N ALA A 166 11.16 -12.30 14.19
CA ALA A 166 10.74 -12.55 15.57
C ALA A 166 11.29 -11.49 16.55
N GLU A 167 12.54 -11.05 16.38
CA GLU A 167 13.13 -9.96 17.16
C GLU A 167 12.41 -8.63 16.90
N ALA A 168 12.11 -8.32 15.65
CA ALA A 168 11.36 -7.12 15.30
C ALA A 168 9.92 -7.16 15.82
N ASP A 169 9.25 -8.32 15.79
CA ASP A 169 7.92 -8.52 16.39
C ASP A 169 7.96 -8.35 17.91
N PHE A 170 9.02 -8.85 18.56
CA PHE A 170 9.25 -8.65 19.99
C PHE A 170 9.45 -7.18 20.33
N ALA A 171 10.29 -6.46 19.56
CA ALA A 171 10.50 -5.03 19.77
C ALA A 171 9.21 -4.22 19.58
N GLU A 172 8.38 -4.56 18.60
CA GLU A 172 7.07 -3.95 18.41
C GLU A 172 6.13 -4.19 19.61
N ALA A 173 6.12 -5.42 20.14
CA ALA A 173 5.35 -5.75 21.34
C ALA A 173 5.86 -4.99 22.60
N MET A 174 7.17 -4.78 22.72
CA MET A 174 7.75 -3.96 23.80
C MET A 174 7.36 -2.50 23.71
N GLU A 175 7.30 -1.93 22.49
CA GLU A 175 6.81 -0.56 22.28
C GLU A 175 5.32 -0.44 22.64
N GLU A 176 4.52 -1.47 22.34
CA GLU A 176 3.12 -1.53 22.76
C GLU A 176 2.96 -1.61 24.28
N CYS A 177 3.86 -2.31 24.97
CA CYS A 177 3.90 -2.32 26.44
C CYS A 177 4.19 -0.91 26.98
N GLN A 178 5.16 -0.21 26.42
CA GLN A 178 5.48 1.15 26.85
C GLN A 178 4.29 2.09 26.64
N ASP A 179 3.58 1.99 25.52
CA ASP A 179 2.36 2.75 25.25
C ASP A 179 1.28 2.47 26.30
N ALA A 180 1.07 1.21 26.60
CA ALA A 180 0.10 0.80 27.61
C ALA A 180 0.47 1.30 29.00
N PHE A 181 1.77 1.32 29.33
CA PHE A 181 2.25 1.87 30.61
C PHE A 181 1.98 3.36 30.76
N GLU A 182 2.22 4.14 29.69
CA GLU A 182 1.95 5.58 29.69
C GLU A 182 0.44 5.86 29.85
N ASP A 183 -0.41 5.15 29.11
CA ASP A 183 -1.87 5.31 29.24
C ASP A 183 -2.35 4.89 30.62
N ALA A 184 -1.92 3.72 31.12
CA ALA A 184 -2.28 3.23 32.46
C ALA A 184 -1.81 4.19 33.55
N LYS A 185 -0.57 4.70 33.47
CA LYS A 185 -0.06 5.70 34.40
C LYS A 185 -0.96 6.94 34.40
N ASN A 186 -1.31 7.48 33.24
CA ASN A 186 -2.15 8.68 33.15
C ASN A 186 -3.54 8.43 33.75
N LYS A 187 -4.14 7.27 33.49
CA LYS A 187 -5.44 6.91 34.09
C LYS A 187 -5.35 6.66 35.59
N LEU A 188 -4.25 6.10 36.07
CA LEU A 188 -3.99 5.94 37.48
C LEU A 188 -3.71 7.26 38.18
N ASP A 189 -3.02 8.20 37.55
CA ASP A 189 -2.84 9.56 38.03
C ASP A 189 -4.20 10.28 38.23
N GLU A 190 -5.06 10.20 37.21
CA GLU A 190 -6.43 10.74 37.27
C GLU A 190 -7.24 10.10 38.43
N LEU A 191 -7.12 8.78 38.63
CA LEU A 191 -7.77 8.08 39.72
C LEU A 191 -7.14 8.48 41.08
N ASN A 192 -5.82 8.53 41.18
CA ASN A 192 -5.11 8.90 42.42
C ASN A 192 -5.51 10.30 42.87
N GLU A 193 -5.61 11.28 41.94
CA GLU A 193 -6.13 12.61 42.23
C GLU A 193 -7.56 12.54 42.77
N GLN A 194 -8.41 11.72 42.18
CA GLN A 194 -9.78 11.51 42.64
C GLN A 194 -9.82 10.91 44.04
N LEU A 195 -9.02 9.87 44.30
CA LEU A 195 -8.96 9.20 45.63
C LEU A 195 -8.44 10.15 46.71
N LYS A 196 -7.44 10.99 46.37
CA LYS A 196 -6.84 11.93 47.31
C LYS A 196 -7.78 13.06 47.74
N TYR A 197 -8.59 13.57 46.80
CA TYR A 197 -9.46 14.69 47.06
C TYR A 197 -10.91 14.31 47.32
N PHE A 198 -11.25 13.01 47.18
CA PHE A 198 -12.59 12.53 47.51
C PHE A 198 -12.79 12.62 49.03
N PRO A 199 -13.83 13.27 49.54
CA PRO A 199 -14.05 13.49 50.95
C PRO A 199 -14.28 12.16 51.67
N TYR A 200 -13.97 12.10 52.95
CA TYR A 200 -14.29 10.97 53.81
C TYR A 200 -15.79 10.90 54.04
N ASP A 201 -16.28 9.72 54.35
CA ASP A 201 -17.70 9.44 54.64
C ASP A 201 -18.28 10.37 55.72
N SER A 202 -17.54 10.66 56.79
CA SER A 202 -17.94 11.58 57.87
C SER A 202 -18.15 13.04 57.37
N LYS A 203 -17.36 13.47 56.38
CA LYS A 203 -17.53 14.80 55.80
C LYS A 203 -18.76 14.89 54.95
N ILE A 204 -19.01 13.85 54.13
CA ILE A 204 -20.21 13.76 53.29
C ILE A 204 -21.47 13.74 54.17
N ASN A 205 -21.46 12.95 55.19
CA ASN A 205 -22.60 12.85 56.13
C ASN A 205 -22.89 14.18 56.81
N GLN A 206 -21.86 14.90 57.29
CA GLN A 206 -22.01 16.22 57.90
C GLN A 206 -22.60 17.23 56.92
N ASP A 207 -22.14 17.28 55.68
CA ASP A 207 -22.66 18.23 54.69
C ASP A 207 -24.12 17.91 54.27
N LEU A 208 -24.47 16.63 54.17
CA LEU A 208 -25.85 16.19 53.95
C LEU A 208 -26.77 16.64 55.07
N ASP A 209 -26.37 16.45 56.34
CA ASP A 209 -27.17 16.85 57.51
C ASP A 209 -27.38 18.35 57.57
N SER A 210 -26.34 19.13 57.25
CA SER A 210 -26.40 20.60 57.31
C SER A 210 -27.32 21.24 56.22
N THR A 211 -27.49 20.59 55.10
CA THR A 211 -28.24 21.16 53.94
C THR A 211 -29.64 20.59 53.82
N GLU A 212 -30.02 19.65 54.64
CA GLU A 212 -31.29 18.91 54.64
C GLU A 212 -32.53 19.81 54.66
N MET A 213 -32.53 20.77 55.55
CA MET A 213 -33.69 21.64 55.73
C MET A 213 -33.97 22.56 54.55
N GLU A 214 -32.92 22.92 53.80
CA GLU A 214 -33.03 23.83 52.64
C GLU A 214 -33.61 23.12 51.42
N TYR A 215 -33.40 21.80 51.32
CA TYR A 215 -33.96 20.98 50.24
C TYR A 215 -35.50 21.06 50.15
N LYS A 216 -36.21 21.00 51.29
CA LYS A 216 -37.65 21.03 51.32
C LYS A 216 -38.27 22.32 50.78
N ARG A 217 -37.55 23.43 50.88
CA ARG A 217 -38.00 24.74 50.34
C ARG A 217 -37.68 24.87 48.84
N GLY A 218 -36.61 24.30 48.41
CA GLY A 218 -36.10 24.46 47.06
C GLY A 218 -36.94 23.80 45.98
N GLY A 219 -37.43 22.62 46.25
CA GLY A 219 -38.20 21.87 45.28
C GLY A 219 -39.50 22.58 44.81
N LEU A 220 -40.20 23.25 45.72
CA LEU A 220 -41.41 24.01 45.38
C LEU A 220 -41.11 25.19 44.45
N SER A 221 -40.03 25.94 44.72
CA SER A 221 -39.67 27.08 43.91
C SER A 221 -39.27 26.68 42.49
N MET A 222 -38.59 25.55 42.35
CA MET A 222 -38.19 25.02 41.06
C MET A 222 -39.41 24.53 40.22
N ALA A 223 -40.37 23.85 40.86
CA ALA A 223 -41.63 23.45 40.21
C ALA A 223 -42.40 24.67 39.70
N PHE A 224 -42.38 25.74 40.49
CA PHE A 224 -43.03 27.01 40.08
C PHE A 224 -42.39 27.62 38.84
N MET A 225 -41.05 27.62 38.74
CA MET A 225 -40.34 28.13 37.58
C MET A 225 -40.60 27.31 36.31
N ILE A 226 -40.56 25.99 36.42
CA ILE A 226 -40.86 25.09 35.31
C ILE A 226 -42.28 25.34 34.77
N ARG A 227 -43.24 25.46 35.69
CA ARG A 227 -44.64 25.78 35.33
C ARG A 227 -44.76 27.13 34.62
N ALA A 228 -44.08 28.17 35.10
CA ALA A 228 -44.09 29.48 34.48
C ALA A 228 -43.49 29.45 33.06
N ALA A 229 -42.41 28.73 32.90
CA ALA A 229 -41.77 28.57 31.58
C ALA A 229 -42.67 27.83 30.57
N ILE A 230 -43.34 26.77 30.97
CA ILE A 230 -44.28 26.03 30.11
C ILE A 230 -45.52 26.89 29.79
N GLY A 231 -46.12 27.61 30.79
CA GLY A 231 -47.31 28.42 30.59
C GLY A 231 -47.13 29.59 29.63
N HIS A 232 -45.96 30.21 29.64
CA HIS A 232 -45.65 31.28 28.69
C HIS A 232 -45.40 30.80 27.24
N TYR A 233 -45.02 29.57 27.06
CA TYR A 233 -44.78 28.99 25.74
C TYR A 233 -46.06 28.78 24.93
N ASP A 234 -47.14 28.32 25.55
CA ASP A 234 -48.40 28.02 24.88
C ASP A 234 -49.11 29.26 24.32
N ASP A 235 -48.99 30.42 25.00
CA ASP A 235 -49.69 31.65 24.60
C ASP A 235 -49.06 32.33 23.38
N TYR A 236 -47.83 32.10 23.11
CA TYR A 236 -47.03 32.84 22.10
C TYR A 236 -46.92 32.15 20.73
N ASN A 237 -47.17 30.85 20.64
CA ASN A 237 -46.89 30.08 19.43
C ASN A 237 -47.94 30.24 18.30
N LYS A 238 -48.99 31.01 18.49
CA LYS A 238 -50.19 30.88 17.59
C LYS A 238 -50.48 32.02 16.62
N THR A 239 -49.90 33.18 16.66
CA THR A 239 -50.51 34.33 16.02
C THR A 239 -49.82 35.05 14.86
N GLY A 240 -48.59 34.82 14.56
CA GLY A 240 -47.91 35.64 13.53
C GLY A 240 -47.49 34.91 12.27
N VAL A 241 -46.91 33.73 12.44
CA VAL A 241 -46.20 33.00 11.35
C VAL A 241 -47.15 32.40 10.33
N GLN A 242 -48.37 31.97 10.78
CA GLN A 242 -49.33 31.29 9.91
C GLN A 242 -50.02 32.22 8.90
N ASN A 243 -49.98 33.53 9.11
CA ASN A 243 -50.66 34.52 8.29
C ASN A 243 -49.78 35.23 7.26
N ALA A 244 -48.46 35.04 7.30
CA ALA A 244 -47.51 35.64 6.37
C ALA A 244 -47.43 34.85 5.08
N SER A 245 -48.10 35.33 4.01
CA SER A 245 -48.16 34.66 2.71
C SER A 245 -47.22 35.22 1.64
N THR A 246 -46.78 36.47 1.77
CA THR A 246 -45.90 37.14 0.82
C THR A 246 -44.47 37.33 1.37
N THR A 247 -43.49 37.46 0.49
CA THR A 247 -42.06 37.70 0.87
C THR A 247 -41.98 38.98 1.74
N GLN A 248 -42.69 40.07 1.37
CA GLN A 248 -42.74 41.30 2.16
C GLN A 248 -43.26 41.05 3.58
N GLN A 249 -44.39 40.34 3.72
CA GLN A 249 -44.96 40.06 5.04
C GLN A 249 -44.02 39.21 5.90
N LYS A 250 -43.37 38.23 5.29
CA LYS A 250 -42.38 37.39 5.97
C LYS A 250 -41.16 38.21 6.40
N PHE A 251 -40.65 39.05 5.52
CA PHE A 251 -39.52 39.94 5.79
C PHE A 251 -39.83 40.90 6.95
N ASP A 252 -41.00 41.59 6.87
CA ASP A 252 -41.39 42.54 7.92
C ASP A 252 -41.54 41.86 9.27
N LEU A 253 -42.14 40.66 9.29
CA LEU A 253 -42.34 39.89 10.51
C LEU A 253 -40.97 39.39 11.07
N LEU A 254 -40.09 38.90 10.22
CA LEU A 254 -38.77 38.42 10.62
C LEU A 254 -37.85 39.57 11.11
N ASN A 255 -37.85 40.70 10.40
CA ASN A 255 -37.09 41.89 10.79
C ASN A 255 -37.63 42.54 12.07
N GLY A 256 -38.96 42.56 12.21
CA GLY A 256 -39.66 43.03 13.42
C GLY A 256 -39.34 42.13 14.61
N ALA A 257 -39.36 40.82 14.43
CA ALA A 257 -38.99 39.86 15.46
C ALA A 257 -37.49 40.00 15.86
N MET A 258 -36.59 40.18 14.89
CA MET A 258 -35.16 40.42 15.17
C MET A 258 -34.95 41.69 16.02
N THR A 259 -35.56 42.80 15.62
CA THR A 259 -35.47 44.07 16.34
C THR A 259 -36.03 43.95 17.75
N SER A 260 -37.18 43.31 17.87
CA SER A 260 -37.82 43.09 19.16
C SER A 260 -37.02 42.17 20.07
N PHE A 261 -36.41 41.14 19.52
CA PHE A 261 -35.43 40.27 20.24
C PHE A 261 -34.26 41.09 20.77
N ILE A 262 -33.63 41.90 19.92
CA ILE A 262 -32.47 42.72 20.32
C ILE A 262 -32.83 43.65 21.47
N ASN A 263 -34.02 44.25 21.43
CA ASN A 263 -34.50 45.17 22.47
C ASN A 263 -34.84 44.44 23.78
N ALA A 264 -35.53 43.30 23.70
CA ALA A 264 -35.79 42.48 24.87
C ALA A 264 -34.51 41.98 25.53
N ALA A 265 -33.56 41.49 24.70
CA ALA A 265 -32.27 40.99 25.16
C ALA A 265 -31.43 42.02 25.92
N LYS A 266 -31.52 43.30 25.53
CA LYS A 266 -30.80 44.38 26.24
C LYS A 266 -31.30 44.59 27.66
N GLN A 267 -32.51 44.21 27.99
CA GLN A 267 -33.15 44.47 29.26
C GLN A 267 -33.13 43.30 30.24
N VAL A 268 -32.60 42.13 29.79
CA VAL A 268 -32.51 40.95 30.64
C VAL A 268 -31.44 41.14 31.68
N SER A 269 -31.80 41.07 32.96
CA SER A 269 -30.84 41.04 34.06
C SER A 269 -30.37 39.64 34.40
N LEU A 270 -29.08 39.36 34.19
CA LEU A 270 -28.49 38.07 34.58
C LEU A 270 -28.18 37.98 36.08
N GLY A 271 -28.24 39.10 36.81
CA GLY A 271 -27.97 39.13 38.26
C GLY A 271 -29.09 38.57 39.12
N ASN A 272 -30.33 38.73 38.67
CA ASN A 272 -31.51 38.16 39.33
C ASN A 272 -32.44 37.61 38.27
N PRO A 273 -32.25 36.39 37.77
CA PRO A 273 -33.03 35.82 36.67
C PRO A 273 -34.49 35.52 36.98
N LEU A 274 -34.88 35.54 38.25
CA LEU A 274 -36.23 35.30 38.72
C LEU A 274 -37.00 36.59 39.04
N ASP A 275 -36.41 37.75 38.89
CA ASP A 275 -37.12 39.02 38.93
C ASP A 275 -38.18 39.05 37.80
N GLU A 276 -39.42 39.39 38.13
CA GLU A 276 -40.54 39.34 37.22
C GLU A 276 -40.27 40.09 35.89
N THR A 277 -39.62 41.25 36.01
CA THR A 277 -39.29 42.08 34.84
C THR A 277 -38.23 41.40 33.96
N SER A 278 -37.13 40.91 34.54
CA SER A 278 -36.08 40.19 33.80
C SER A 278 -36.57 38.89 33.20
N TYR A 279 -37.37 38.14 33.93
CA TYR A 279 -37.99 36.92 33.44
C TYR A 279 -38.88 37.23 32.22
N ASN A 280 -39.80 38.23 32.35
CA ASN A 280 -40.69 38.59 31.24
C ASN A 280 -39.89 39.07 30.00
N GLN A 281 -38.82 39.84 30.18
CA GLN A 281 -37.96 40.29 29.07
C GLN A 281 -37.22 39.11 28.42
N PHE A 282 -36.74 38.14 29.22
CA PHE A 282 -36.13 36.94 28.68
C PHE A 282 -37.15 36.10 27.88
N MET A 283 -38.37 35.92 28.41
CA MET A 283 -39.42 35.17 27.74
C MET A 283 -39.86 35.89 26.44
N ALA A 284 -39.93 37.22 26.44
CA ALA A 284 -40.18 38.02 25.25
C ALA A 284 -39.06 37.81 24.19
N ALA A 285 -37.81 37.84 24.61
CA ALA A 285 -36.65 37.54 23.70
C ALA A 285 -36.81 36.15 23.09
N MET A 286 -37.13 35.15 23.89
CA MET A 286 -37.29 33.78 23.39
C MET A 286 -38.46 33.63 22.43
N TYR A 287 -39.57 34.32 22.70
CA TYR A 287 -40.70 34.37 21.78
C TYR A 287 -40.25 34.89 20.39
N TYR A 288 -39.57 36.03 20.35
CA TYR A 288 -39.12 36.61 19.11
C TYR A 288 -38.07 35.70 18.39
N LYS A 289 -37.21 35.06 19.15
CA LYS A 289 -36.30 34.04 18.59
C LYS A 289 -37.07 32.89 17.93
N ASN A 290 -38.05 32.34 18.60
CA ASN A 290 -38.88 31.27 18.05
C ASN A 290 -39.66 31.70 16.80
N THR A 291 -40.16 32.94 16.77
CA THR A 291 -40.77 33.55 15.58
C THR A 291 -39.76 33.60 14.42
N MET A 292 -38.53 33.97 14.69
CA MET A 292 -37.47 33.99 13.69
C MET A 292 -37.12 32.56 13.20
N ASP A 293 -37.00 31.59 14.09
CA ASP A 293 -36.71 30.20 13.73
C ASP A 293 -37.85 29.59 12.88
N ALA A 294 -39.11 29.88 13.21
CA ALA A 294 -40.29 29.44 12.47
C ALA A 294 -40.34 30.01 11.03
N LEU A 295 -39.72 31.16 10.79
CA LEU A 295 -39.59 31.80 9.48
C LEU A 295 -38.26 31.38 8.75
N GLY A 296 -37.53 30.38 9.26
CA GLY A 296 -36.29 29.86 8.65
C GLY A 296 -35.04 30.57 9.13
N GLY A 297 -35.12 31.38 10.19
CA GLY A 297 -33.97 32.03 10.81
C GLY A 297 -33.45 33.27 10.09
N GLU A 298 -32.49 33.94 10.70
CA GLU A 298 -31.90 35.19 10.25
C GLU A 298 -31.26 35.16 8.86
N GLY A 299 -30.91 33.96 8.36
CA GLY A 299 -30.35 33.79 7.01
C GLY A 299 -31.28 34.25 5.89
N ASN A 300 -32.59 34.20 6.11
CA ASN A 300 -33.57 34.62 5.12
C ASN A 300 -33.71 36.14 5.00
N LEU A 301 -33.26 36.92 6.00
CA LEU A 301 -33.45 38.37 5.98
C LEU A 301 -32.73 39.04 4.82
N LEU A 302 -31.47 38.72 4.60
CA LEU A 302 -30.73 39.29 3.47
C LEU A 302 -31.24 38.79 2.12
N THR A 303 -31.59 37.51 2.04
CA THR A 303 -32.15 36.93 0.81
C THR A 303 -33.46 37.62 0.42
N TRP A 304 -34.39 37.76 1.37
CA TRP A 304 -35.65 38.42 1.10
C TRP A 304 -35.53 39.94 0.90
N TYR A 305 -34.55 40.58 1.57
CA TYR A 305 -34.21 41.97 1.32
C TYR A 305 -33.75 42.17 -0.13
N ASP A 306 -32.84 41.29 -0.59
CA ASP A 306 -32.33 41.37 -1.95
C ASP A 306 -33.44 41.04 -2.99
N GLU A 307 -34.31 40.04 -2.72
CA GLU A 307 -35.48 39.75 -3.57
C GLU A 307 -36.42 40.92 -3.69
N LEU A 308 -36.71 41.63 -2.59
CA LEU A 308 -37.66 42.73 -2.54
C LEU A 308 -37.15 44.02 -3.17
N ASN A 309 -35.83 44.21 -3.25
CA ASN A 309 -35.18 45.36 -3.82
C ASN A 309 -34.53 45.10 -5.19
N THR A 310 -34.71 43.89 -5.75
CA THR A 310 -34.30 43.61 -7.14
C THR A 310 -35.35 44.21 -8.09
N PRO A 311 -34.98 45.12 -9.01
CA PRO A 311 -35.92 45.66 -10.00
C PRO A 311 -36.49 44.53 -10.87
N ALA A 312 -37.82 44.50 -11.08
CA ALA A 312 -38.39 43.64 -12.12
C ALA A 312 -37.83 44.09 -13.48
N ASP A 313 -37.19 43.15 -14.22
CA ASP A 313 -36.77 43.39 -15.60
C ASP A 313 -38.00 43.75 -16.44
N ASP A 314 -38.23 45.05 -16.66
CA ASP A 314 -38.93 45.66 -17.80
C ASP A 314 -38.96 47.20 -17.64
N GLU A 315 -38.03 47.83 -18.31
CA GLU A 315 -38.03 49.15 -18.95
C GLU A 315 -36.65 49.76 -18.94
N GLU A 316 -36.06 49.79 -20.12
CA GLU A 316 -34.91 50.67 -20.44
C GLU A 316 -35.36 52.13 -20.20
N SER A 317 -34.81 52.76 -19.20
CA SER A 317 -34.76 54.23 -19.11
C SER A 317 -33.38 54.63 -18.59
N ASP A 318 -32.61 55.19 -19.51
CA ASP A 318 -31.44 56.02 -19.24
C ASP A 318 -31.80 57.18 -18.31
N GLU A 319 -31.52 57.02 -17.03
CA GLU A 319 -31.23 58.15 -16.15
C GLU A 319 -30.26 57.73 -15.08
N GLU A 320 -29.02 58.20 -15.24
CA GLU A 320 -28.05 58.20 -14.13
C GLU A 320 -28.62 59.03 -12.97
N ASP A 321 -29.17 58.41 -11.97
CA ASP A 321 -29.46 59.10 -10.72
C ASP A 321 -28.86 58.41 -9.51
N SER A 322 -28.19 59.16 -8.75
CA SER A 322 -27.32 58.92 -7.62
C SER A 322 -28.01 58.41 -6.37
N SER A 323 -28.63 57.20 -6.42
CA SER A 323 -29.29 56.57 -5.25
C SER A 323 -28.62 55.32 -4.72
N SER A 324 -27.51 54.83 -5.35
CA SER A 324 -26.87 53.57 -4.95
C SER A 324 -26.18 53.63 -3.57
N GLY A 325 -25.92 54.80 -3.03
CA GLY A 325 -25.27 54.93 -1.70
C GLY A 325 -26.22 54.68 -0.52
N GLY A 326 -27.55 54.81 -0.73
CA GLY A 326 -28.57 54.60 0.32
C GLY A 326 -28.97 53.11 0.45
N GLU A 327 -29.05 52.40 -0.64
CA GLU A 327 -29.42 50.97 -0.64
C GLU A 327 -28.30 50.10 -0.10
N ASP A 328 -27.04 50.39 -0.45
CA ASP A 328 -25.88 49.70 0.12
C ASP A 328 -25.77 49.97 1.63
N GLN A 329 -26.09 51.15 2.08
CA GLN A 329 -26.07 51.47 3.52
C GLN A 329 -27.20 50.74 4.28
N ALA A 330 -28.42 50.67 3.74
CA ALA A 330 -29.54 49.98 4.35
C ALA A 330 -29.29 48.45 4.41
N ARG A 331 -28.71 47.88 3.39
CA ARG A 331 -28.31 46.47 3.39
C ARG A 331 -27.19 46.20 4.41
N LYS A 332 -26.27 47.11 4.56
CA LYS A 332 -25.19 47.01 5.56
C LYS A 332 -25.77 47.13 6.98
N ASP A 333 -26.66 48.11 7.23
CA ASP A 333 -27.33 48.29 8.52
C ASP A 333 -28.16 47.06 8.91
N LEU A 334 -28.79 46.40 7.95
CA LEU A 334 -29.47 45.11 8.15
C LEU A 334 -28.47 43.99 8.51
N SER A 335 -27.35 43.89 7.81
CA SER A 335 -26.26 42.94 8.10
C SER A 335 -25.66 43.14 9.48
N ASP A 336 -25.45 44.39 9.87
CA ASP A 336 -24.95 44.75 11.21
C ASP A 336 -25.99 44.40 12.30
N SER A 337 -27.28 44.58 12.02
CA SER A 337 -28.40 44.17 12.91
C SER A 337 -28.46 42.64 13.06
N ILE A 338 -28.27 41.89 11.98
CA ILE A 338 -28.19 40.41 12.01
C ILE A 338 -27.00 39.98 12.87
N THR A 339 -25.87 40.66 12.75
CA THR A 339 -24.68 40.38 13.55
C THR A 339 -24.90 40.67 15.03
N ASP A 340 -25.55 41.82 15.36
CA ASP A 340 -25.95 42.14 16.75
C ASP A 340 -26.95 41.11 17.31
N TYR A 341 -27.91 40.67 16.50
CA TYR A 341 -28.85 39.61 16.87
C TYR A 341 -28.09 38.31 17.21
N LYS A 342 -27.18 37.84 16.32
CA LYS A 342 -26.41 36.63 16.56
C LYS A 342 -25.58 36.72 17.83
N ASN A 343 -24.88 37.82 18.03
CA ASN A 343 -24.07 38.02 19.22
C ASN A 343 -24.91 38.01 20.50
N LYS A 344 -26.08 38.66 20.48
CA LYS A 344 -26.99 38.69 21.63
C LYS A 344 -27.69 37.36 21.84
N ARG A 345 -28.07 36.65 20.78
CA ARG A 345 -28.66 35.30 20.85
C ARG A 345 -27.66 34.33 21.53
N ASP A 346 -26.44 34.34 21.04
CA ASP A 346 -25.38 33.43 21.50
C ASP A 346 -24.90 33.78 22.93
N ALA A 347 -25.08 35.00 23.36
CA ALA A 347 -24.75 35.45 24.71
C ALA A 347 -25.90 35.27 25.73
N ILE A 348 -27.13 35.62 25.35
CA ILE A 348 -28.25 35.70 26.32
C ILE A 348 -28.73 34.32 26.74
N MET A 349 -28.84 33.36 25.80
CA MET A 349 -29.32 32.01 26.13
C MET A 349 -28.43 31.32 27.17
N PRO A 350 -27.10 31.17 26.91
CA PRO A 350 -26.18 30.57 27.88
C PRO A 350 -26.13 31.39 29.18
N GLY A 351 -26.09 32.71 29.08
CA GLY A 351 -25.99 33.62 30.26
C GLY A 351 -27.19 33.51 31.17
N TYR A 352 -28.40 33.55 30.63
CA TYR A 352 -29.61 33.42 31.43
C TYR A 352 -29.75 32.00 32.04
N LYS A 353 -29.46 30.95 31.24
CA LYS A 353 -29.39 29.58 31.72
C LYS A 353 -28.44 29.42 32.91
N GLN A 354 -27.23 29.96 32.79
CA GLN A 354 -26.23 29.89 33.84
C GLN A 354 -26.67 30.66 35.10
N SER A 355 -27.24 31.85 34.93
CA SER A 355 -27.74 32.69 36.06
C SER A 355 -28.93 32.01 36.76
N MET A 356 -29.87 31.43 36.01
CA MET A 356 -30.98 30.64 36.52
C MET A 356 -30.51 29.41 37.31
N ASP A 357 -29.60 28.64 36.70
CA ASP A 357 -29.05 27.42 37.32
C ASP A 357 -28.32 27.77 38.62
N GLN A 358 -27.51 28.82 38.62
CA GLN A 358 -26.82 29.30 39.79
C GLN A 358 -27.77 29.78 40.88
N TYR A 359 -28.81 30.53 40.55
CA TYR A 359 -29.81 31.01 41.49
C TYR A 359 -30.58 29.84 42.11
N VAL A 360 -31.01 28.87 41.31
CA VAL A 360 -31.68 27.66 41.80
C VAL A 360 -30.78 26.87 42.74
N ARG A 361 -29.55 26.60 42.34
CA ARG A 361 -28.61 25.86 43.19
C ARG A 361 -28.30 26.60 44.51
N THR A 362 -28.08 27.91 44.43
CA THR A 362 -27.68 28.69 45.59
C THR A 362 -28.84 29.00 46.55
N ASN A 363 -30.04 29.33 46.06
CA ASN A 363 -31.11 29.83 46.89
C ASN A 363 -32.25 28.84 47.12
N VAL A 364 -32.36 27.82 46.23
CA VAL A 364 -33.54 26.95 46.22
C VAL A 364 -33.27 25.50 46.62
N TYR A 365 -32.06 25.00 46.32
CA TYR A 365 -31.91 23.54 46.35
C TYR A 365 -30.56 23.02 46.87
N LYS A 366 -30.05 23.59 47.96
CA LYS A 366 -28.72 23.24 48.52
C LYS A 366 -28.55 21.76 48.86
N TRP A 367 -29.53 21.12 49.45
CA TRP A 367 -29.41 19.69 49.83
C TRP A 367 -29.33 18.80 48.58
N GLY A 368 -30.22 19.03 47.62
CA GLY A 368 -30.17 18.29 46.39
C GLY A 368 -28.87 18.52 45.61
N ASP A 369 -28.36 19.75 45.57
CA ASP A 369 -27.04 20.05 44.99
C ASP A 369 -25.93 19.34 45.74
N THR A 370 -25.98 19.33 47.09
CA THR A 370 -24.99 18.63 47.90
C THR A 370 -25.01 17.13 47.60
N LEU A 371 -26.19 16.54 47.57
CA LEU A 371 -26.35 15.13 47.21
C LEU A 371 -25.88 14.84 45.80
N ASN A 372 -26.31 15.66 44.84
CA ASN A 372 -25.94 15.51 43.46
C ASN A 372 -24.42 15.70 43.23
N ASN A 373 -23.81 16.65 43.91
CA ASN A 373 -22.37 16.88 43.85
C ASN A 373 -21.58 15.64 44.33
N TYR A 374 -21.96 15.06 45.46
CA TYR A 374 -21.33 13.86 45.94
C TYR A 374 -21.62 12.63 45.04
N TRP A 375 -22.86 12.51 44.57
CA TRP A 375 -23.23 11.46 43.60
C TRP A 375 -22.43 11.58 42.32
N THR A 376 -22.34 12.78 41.74
CA THR A 376 -21.58 13.06 40.52
C THR A 376 -20.08 12.84 40.75
N SER A 377 -19.57 13.24 41.94
CA SER A 377 -18.17 13.01 42.29
C SER A 377 -17.88 11.51 42.40
N ALA A 378 -18.78 10.73 43.02
CA ALA A 378 -18.65 9.28 43.09
C ALA A 378 -18.78 8.62 41.69
N GLN A 379 -19.68 9.13 40.84
CA GLN A 379 -19.78 8.68 39.44
C GLN A 379 -18.48 8.96 38.68
N SER A 380 -17.88 10.14 38.88
CA SER A 380 -16.58 10.45 38.28
C SER A 380 -15.49 9.51 38.80
N GLY A 381 -15.54 9.17 40.10
CA GLY A 381 -14.63 8.21 40.72
C GLY A 381 -14.78 6.79 40.10
N GLU A 382 -16.03 6.33 39.93
CA GLU A 382 -16.32 5.05 39.27
C GLU A 382 -15.77 5.01 37.84
N ILE A 383 -16.03 6.05 37.05
CA ILE A 383 -15.55 6.15 35.67
C ILE A 383 -14.02 6.13 35.62
N ARG A 384 -13.34 6.89 36.49
CA ARG A 384 -11.89 6.92 36.53
C ARG A 384 -11.31 5.59 36.98
N ALA A 385 -11.90 4.95 37.99
CA ALA A 385 -11.49 3.62 38.42
C ALA A 385 -11.67 2.58 37.31
N LYS A 386 -12.80 2.60 36.63
CA LYS A 386 -13.04 1.77 35.45
C LYS A 386 -12.02 2.00 34.35
N ASN A 387 -11.77 3.26 33.99
CA ASN A 387 -10.78 3.58 32.97
C ASN A 387 -9.38 3.12 33.34
N ALA A 388 -8.98 3.28 34.60
CA ALA A 388 -7.71 2.79 35.12
C ALA A 388 -7.63 1.26 35.09
N LYS A 389 -8.71 0.56 35.46
CA LYS A 389 -8.79 -0.89 35.38
C LYS A 389 -8.68 -1.37 33.94
N ASP A 390 -9.42 -0.75 33.02
CA ASP A 390 -9.41 -1.12 31.61
C ASP A 390 -8.00 -0.91 31.02
N ALA A 391 -7.34 0.20 31.34
CA ALA A 391 -5.95 0.46 30.93
C ALA A 391 -4.96 -0.56 31.52
N LEU A 392 -5.11 -0.94 32.79
CA LEU A 392 -4.27 -1.98 33.42
C LEU A 392 -4.50 -3.37 32.80
N ASN A 393 -5.74 -3.69 32.39
CA ASN A 393 -6.02 -4.93 31.66
C ASN A 393 -5.32 -4.93 30.29
N ILE A 394 -5.25 -3.79 29.61
CA ILE A 394 -4.47 -3.63 28.38
C ILE A 394 -2.98 -3.85 28.67
N VAL A 395 -2.46 -3.27 29.75
CA VAL A 395 -1.06 -3.51 30.18
C VAL A 395 -0.79 -5.01 30.35
N LYS A 396 -1.67 -5.71 31.05
CA LYS A 396 -1.54 -7.16 31.25
C LYS A 396 -1.52 -7.91 29.92
N GLU A 397 -2.47 -7.61 29.03
CA GLU A 397 -2.54 -8.21 27.69
C GLU A 397 -1.27 -7.96 26.87
N LYS A 398 -0.73 -6.73 26.92
CA LYS A 398 0.49 -6.39 26.20
C LYS A 398 1.73 -7.08 26.76
N LEU A 399 1.83 -7.20 28.08
CA LEU A 399 2.90 -7.98 28.72
C LEU A 399 2.84 -9.47 28.34
N GLU A 400 1.64 -10.06 28.30
CA GLU A 400 1.44 -11.45 27.89
C GLU A 400 1.80 -11.63 26.40
N ASN A 401 1.41 -10.69 25.54
CA ASN A 401 1.79 -10.69 24.13
C ASN A 401 3.32 -10.57 23.95
N ALA A 402 3.97 -9.67 24.70
CA ALA A 402 5.41 -9.52 24.66
C ALA A 402 6.13 -10.79 25.13
N ALA A 403 5.62 -11.47 26.15
CA ALA A 403 6.11 -12.76 26.60
C ALA A 403 6.01 -13.84 25.51
N GLU A 404 4.88 -13.89 24.79
CA GLU A 404 4.69 -14.81 23.66
C GLU A 404 5.68 -14.52 22.52
N LYS A 405 5.82 -13.25 22.12
CA LYS A 405 6.77 -12.84 21.09
C LYS A 405 8.22 -13.12 21.50
N HIS A 406 8.57 -12.90 22.76
CA HIS A 406 9.86 -13.28 23.31
C HIS A 406 10.11 -14.79 23.22
N ALA A 407 9.14 -15.63 23.54
CA ALA A 407 9.25 -17.09 23.47
C ALA A 407 9.48 -17.54 22.00
N ILE A 408 8.78 -16.92 21.04
CA ILE A 408 8.96 -17.18 19.61
C ILE A 408 10.37 -16.76 19.18
N TRP A 409 10.82 -15.58 19.56
CA TRP A 409 12.17 -15.09 19.28
C TRP A 409 13.24 -16.02 19.85
N LYS A 410 13.07 -16.49 21.08
CA LYS A 410 13.95 -17.49 21.70
C LYS A 410 14.00 -18.78 20.90
N GLU A 411 12.87 -19.35 20.51
CA GLU A 411 12.79 -20.56 19.69
C GLU A 411 13.52 -20.40 18.37
N LYS A 412 13.31 -19.27 17.66
CA LYS A 412 13.94 -18.98 16.38
C LYS A 412 15.44 -18.76 16.52
N THR A 413 15.86 -18.07 17.59
CA THR A 413 17.30 -17.86 17.90
C THR A 413 18.01 -19.16 18.22
N ASP A 414 17.40 -20.06 19.01
CA ASP A 414 17.96 -21.37 19.32
C ASP A 414 18.06 -22.29 18.09
N ALA A 415 17.25 -22.07 17.07
CA ALA A 415 17.30 -22.81 15.80
C ALA A 415 18.45 -22.37 14.88
N LEU A 416 19.14 -21.27 15.18
CA LEU A 416 20.28 -20.77 14.41
C LEU A 416 21.54 -21.58 14.71
N SER A 417 22.32 -21.85 13.69
CA SER A 417 23.63 -22.54 13.84
C SER A 417 24.67 -21.67 14.53
N ASN A 418 24.56 -20.36 14.42
CA ASN A 418 25.44 -19.38 15.06
C ASN A 418 24.63 -18.11 15.45
N PRO A 419 23.96 -18.13 16.62
CA PRO A 419 23.11 -17.00 17.03
C PRO A 419 23.90 -15.77 17.50
N GLY A 420 25.23 -15.90 17.76
CA GLY A 420 26.06 -14.80 18.25
C GLY A 420 25.50 -14.13 19.52
N SER A 421 25.57 -12.81 19.57
CA SER A 421 25.08 -12.00 20.71
C SER A 421 23.55 -12.02 20.89
N MET A 422 22.79 -12.41 19.87
CA MET A 422 21.33 -12.50 19.95
C MET A 422 20.86 -13.46 21.05
N LYS A 423 21.63 -14.52 21.30
CA LYS A 423 21.32 -15.49 22.36
C LYS A 423 21.37 -14.86 23.74
N ASP A 424 22.45 -14.15 24.05
CA ASP A 424 22.62 -13.47 25.35
C ASP A 424 21.54 -12.40 25.55
N GLU A 425 21.12 -11.77 24.46
CA GLU A 425 20.08 -10.76 24.48
C GLU A 425 18.69 -11.35 24.78
N VAL A 426 18.33 -12.44 24.18
CA VAL A 426 17.09 -13.19 24.49
C VAL A 426 17.05 -13.58 25.97
N GLU A 427 18.15 -14.13 26.50
CA GLU A 427 18.21 -14.55 27.91
C GLU A 427 18.06 -13.36 28.89
N LYS A 428 18.56 -12.17 28.52
CA LYS A 428 18.48 -10.94 29.33
C LYS A 428 17.04 -10.52 29.63
N TYR A 429 16.12 -10.69 28.66
CA TYR A 429 14.74 -10.21 28.78
C TYR A 429 13.77 -11.27 29.33
N GLU A 430 14.20 -12.47 29.66
CA GLU A 430 13.34 -13.61 30.07
C GLU A 430 12.43 -13.32 31.27
N ASN A 431 12.85 -12.43 32.20
CA ASN A 431 12.14 -12.17 33.46
C ASN A 431 11.37 -10.83 33.47
N MET A 432 11.18 -10.18 32.31
CA MET A 432 10.55 -8.84 32.26
C MET A 432 9.02 -8.85 32.25
N PHE A 433 8.38 -9.99 32.10
CA PHE A 433 6.95 -10.09 31.76
C PHE A 433 6.08 -10.60 32.92
N ASP A 434 6.50 -10.38 34.17
CA ASP A 434 5.70 -10.76 35.33
C ASP A 434 4.48 -9.87 35.53
N THR A 435 3.29 -10.41 35.35
CA THR A 435 2.01 -9.72 35.50
C THR A 435 1.45 -9.70 36.91
N THR A 436 2.08 -10.38 37.87
CA THR A 436 1.54 -10.59 39.24
C THR A 436 1.23 -9.27 39.94
N LYS A 437 2.14 -8.28 39.87
CA LYS A 437 1.94 -6.97 40.52
C LYS A 437 0.85 -6.15 39.81
N CYS A 438 0.77 -6.25 38.48
CA CYS A 438 -0.30 -5.62 37.69
C CYS A 438 -1.67 -6.15 38.13
N GLU A 439 -1.82 -7.47 38.29
CA GLU A 439 -3.07 -8.10 38.74
C GLU A 439 -3.46 -7.66 40.18
N GLN A 440 -2.49 -7.51 41.07
CA GLN A 440 -2.75 -6.98 42.41
C GLN A 440 -3.29 -5.57 42.39
N LEU A 441 -2.77 -4.70 41.50
CA LEU A 441 -3.26 -3.33 41.35
C LEU A 441 -4.63 -3.31 40.69
N ILE A 442 -4.89 -4.15 39.70
CA ILE A 442 -6.22 -4.30 39.06
C ILE A 442 -7.27 -4.62 40.15
N ASN A 443 -7.00 -5.56 41.04
CA ASN A 443 -7.92 -5.94 42.08
C ASN A 443 -8.21 -4.78 43.07
N LYS A 444 -7.20 -3.95 43.39
CA LYS A 444 -7.41 -2.74 44.22
C LYS A 444 -8.29 -1.73 43.54
N VAL A 445 -8.02 -1.42 42.29
CA VAL A 445 -8.81 -0.48 41.46
C VAL A 445 -10.25 -0.96 41.27
N GLU A 446 -10.45 -2.25 41.08
CA GLU A 446 -11.79 -2.86 40.99
C GLU A 446 -12.57 -2.73 42.31
N SER A 447 -11.89 -2.88 43.45
CA SER A 447 -12.48 -2.63 44.78
C SER A 447 -12.93 -1.18 44.93
N ASP A 448 -12.15 -0.21 44.41
CA ASP A 448 -12.52 1.22 44.44
C ASP A 448 -13.66 1.52 43.47
N GLU A 449 -13.68 0.95 42.25
CA GLU A 449 -14.80 1.02 41.33
C GLU A 449 -16.11 0.55 41.99
N ALA A 450 -16.07 -0.62 42.62
CA ALA A 450 -17.23 -1.17 43.32
C ALA A 450 -17.65 -0.27 44.53
N THR A 451 -16.68 0.32 45.22
CA THR A 451 -16.93 1.23 46.31
C THR A 451 -17.60 2.54 45.85
N PHE A 452 -17.13 3.15 44.80
CA PHE A 452 -17.77 4.34 44.21
C PHE A 452 -19.19 4.05 43.72
N LYS A 453 -19.42 2.91 43.10
CA LYS A 453 -20.74 2.46 42.69
C LYS A 453 -21.68 2.29 43.89
N ARG A 454 -21.17 1.69 44.97
CA ARG A 454 -21.95 1.55 46.23
C ARG A 454 -22.28 2.89 46.84
N ILE A 455 -21.34 3.88 46.85
CA ILE A 455 -21.59 5.24 47.30
C ILE A 455 -22.73 5.86 46.50
N GLN A 456 -22.71 5.73 45.19
CA GLN A 456 -23.79 6.24 44.34
C GLN A 456 -25.14 5.58 44.67
N GLU A 457 -25.13 4.28 44.92
CA GLU A 457 -26.36 3.54 45.29
C GLU A 457 -26.88 3.97 46.66
N GLU A 458 -26.00 4.16 47.64
CA GLU A 458 -26.36 4.68 48.97
C GLU A 458 -26.90 6.11 48.88
N LEU A 459 -26.27 6.98 48.03
CA LEU A 459 -26.75 8.34 47.81
C LEU A 459 -28.10 8.38 47.02
N LYS A 460 -28.42 7.39 46.23
CA LYS A 460 -29.75 7.23 45.61
C LYS A 460 -30.84 7.02 46.71
N GLY A 461 -30.53 6.23 47.73
CA GLY A 461 -31.39 5.82 48.79
C GLY A 461 -32.66 5.08 48.34
N GLU A 462 -33.11 4.15 49.14
CA GLU A 462 -34.21 3.29 48.75
C GLU A 462 -35.59 4.00 48.72
N LYS A 463 -35.77 5.13 49.41
CA LYS A 463 -37.04 5.78 49.56
C LYS A 463 -36.91 7.28 49.76
N PHE A 464 -36.40 7.97 48.80
CA PHE A 464 -36.34 9.43 48.85
C PHE A 464 -37.70 10.08 48.68
N PHE A 465 -38.50 9.54 47.78
CA PHE A 465 -39.88 9.91 47.52
C PHE A 465 -40.83 8.79 47.94
N ASP A 466 -42.11 9.04 48.00
CA ASP A 466 -43.18 8.09 48.36
C ASP A 466 -42.97 6.71 47.69
N GLN A 467 -43.47 5.64 48.28
CA GLN A 467 -43.33 4.28 47.79
C GLN A 467 -43.78 4.06 46.35
N SER A 468 -44.67 4.91 45.82
CA SER A 468 -45.08 4.88 44.43
C SER A 468 -43.95 5.27 43.44
N LEU A 469 -42.88 5.91 43.92
CA LEU A 469 -41.71 6.35 43.15
C LEU A 469 -40.47 5.57 43.57
N ALA A 470 -40.61 4.44 44.25
CA ALA A 470 -39.52 3.66 44.80
C ALA A 470 -38.48 3.13 43.77
N THR A 471 -38.83 3.09 42.49
CA THR A 471 -37.94 2.67 41.38
C THR A 471 -37.10 3.81 40.81
N VAL A 472 -37.34 5.03 41.25
CA VAL A 472 -36.69 6.21 40.69
C VAL A 472 -35.33 6.43 41.37
N ASP A 473 -34.28 6.47 40.55
CA ASP A 473 -32.91 6.77 40.99
C ASP A 473 -32.82 8.19 41.51
N ARG A 474 -32.52 8.36 42.79
CA ARG A 474 -32.46 9.66 43.46
C ARG A 474 -31.37 10.56 42.88
N GLY A 475 -30.15 10.05 42.61
CA GLY A 475 -29.09 10.81 42.04
C GLY A 475 -29.48 11.35 40.66
N THR A 476 -30.05 10.51 39.83
CA THR A 476 -30.57 10.88 38.50
C THR A 476 -31.72 11.89 38.62
N GLN A 477 -32.62 11.74 39.57
CA GLN A 477 -33.71 12.70 39.78
C GLN A 477 -33.20 14.07 40.25
N MET A 478 -32.25 14.12 41.16
CA MET A 478 -31.64 15.35 41.61
C MET A 478 -30.89 16.05 40.47
N GLN A 479 -30.18 15.28 39.69
CA GLN A 479 -29.49 15.81 38.49
C GLN A 479 -30.48 16.25 37.43
N LYS A 480 -31.60 15.54 37.26
CA LYS A 480 -32.68 15.92 36.36
C LYS A 480 -33.29 17.27 36.81
N PHE A 481 -33.61 17.47 38.06
CA PHE A 481 -34.08 18.76 38.59
C PHE A 481 -33.09 19.89 38.35
N SER A 482 -31.82 19.68 38.57
CA SER A 482 -30.79 20.69 38.32
C SER A 482 -30.72 21.07 36.84
N ASN A 483 -30.87 20.11 35.97
CA ASN A 483 -30.75 20.31 34.51
C ASN A 483 -32.06 20.74 33.85
N GLU A 484 -33.26 20.36 34.42
CA GLU A 484 -34.56 20.64 33.79
C GLU A 484 -34.89 22.12 33.75
N ALA A 485 -34.55 22.89 34.76
CA ALA A 485 -34.74 24.33 34.71
C ALA A 485 -34.00 24.92 33.53
N SER A 486 -32.77 24.49 33.32
CA SER A 486 -31.94 24.87 32.17
C SER A 486 -32.48 24.29 30.88
N TYR A 487 -32.84 23.02 30.87
CA TYR A 487 -33.44 22.34 29.71
C TYR A 487 -34.72 22.95 29.21
N VAL A 488 -35.64 23.31 30.12
CA VAL A 488 -36.90 24.01 29.80
C VAL A 488 -36.61 25.36 29.12
N MET A 489 -35.57 26.03 29.53
CA MET A 489 -35.19 27.33 28.90
C MET A 489 -34.58 27.14 27.50
N ASP A 490 -33.89 26.05 27.26
CA ASP A 490 -33.19 25.78 25.98
C ASP A 490 -34.12 25.07 24.96
N ASN A 491 -34.96 24.13 25.44
CA ASN A 491 -35.71 23.18 24.63
C ASN A 491 -37.19 23.13 25.01
N ARG A 492 -37.81 24.28 25.12
CA ARG A 492 -39.21 24.44 25.56
C ARG A 492 -40.22 23.63 24.76
N ASP A 493 -39.91 23.39 23.49
CA ASP A 493 -40.76 22.59 22.58
C ASP A 493 -40.81 21.10 22.96
N CYS A 494 -39.91 20.67 23.82
CA CYS A 494 -39.73 19.27 24.19
C CYS A 494 -40.24 18.93 25.59
N VAL A 495 -40.58 19.94 26.42
CA VAL A 495 -41.16 19.72 27.77
C VAL A 495 -42.66 19.56 27.68
N THR A 496 -43.10 18.34 27.92
CA THR A 496 -44.57 18.02 27.96
C THR A 496 -45.18 18.39 29.29
N TYR A 497 -46.52 18.50 29.32
CA TYR A 497 -47.29 18.71 30.54
C TYR A 497 -47.10 17.54 31.52
N ASP A 498 -46.94 16.33 31.01
CA ASP A 498 -46.72 15.14 31.83
C ASP A 498 -45.34 15.18 32.55
N GLU A 499 -44.27 15.56 31.86
CA GLU A 499 -42.94 15.75 32.45
C GLU A 499 -42.94 16.83 33.53
N TYR A 500 -43.65 17.96 33.29
CA TYR A 500 -43.82 18.99 34.30
C TYR A 500 -44.59 18.47 35.51
N SER A 501 -45.67 17.70 35.28
CA SER A 501 -46.51 17.18 36.35
C SER A 501 -45.70 16.17 37.20
N GLU A 502 -44.84 15.36 36.58
CA GLU A 502 -43.96 14.43 37.27
C GLU A 502 -42.95 15.17 38.15
N LEU A 503 -42.26 16.18 37.62
CA LEU A 503 -41.30 16.98 38.37
C LEU A 503 -41.97 17.72 39.53
N LYS A 504 -43.15 18.32 39.30
CA LYS A 504 -43.93 18.97 40.33
C LYS A 504 -44.34 17.98 41.43
N PHE A 505 -44.80 16.78 41.05
CA PHE A 505 -45.17 15.75 42.00
C PHE A 505 -43.96 15.31 42.86
N ILE A 506 -42.80 15.11 42.29
CA ILE A 506 -41.58 14.79 42.99
C ILE A 506 -41.21 15.89 43.99
N CYS A 507 -41.27 17.17 43.59
CA CYS A 507 -40.98 18.30 44.46
C CYS A 507 -41.99 18.43 45.63
N ASP A 508 -43.27 18.28 45.31
CA ASP A 508 -44.36 18.36 46.32
C ASP A 508 -44.23 17.19 47.35
N GLN A 509 -43.90 16.02 46.92
CA GLN A 509 -43.70 14.85 47.77
C GLN A 509 -42.46 15.02 48.67
N SER A 510 -41.35 15.45 48.15
CA SER A 510 -40.16 15.71 48.96
C SER A 510 -40.37 16.78 50.01
N TYR A 511 -41.25 17.74 49.76
CA TYR A 511 -41.63 18.76 50.75
C TYR A 511 -42.60 18.24 51.82
N ARG A 512 -43.55 17.38 51.48
CA ARG A 512 -44.67 16.98 52.34
C ARG A 512 -44.39 15.76 53.22
N THR A 513 -43.63 14.76 52.70
CA THR A 513 -43.48 13.43 53.32
C THR A 513 -42.28 13.31 54.27
N GLY A 514 -41.47 14.31 54.38
CA GLY A 514 -40.23 14.22 55.09
C GLY A 514 -39.21 13.40 54.27
N TYR A 515 -37.99 13.72 54.35
CA TYR A 515 -36.94 13.06 53.58
C TYR A 515 -36.38 11.87 54.35
N VAL A 516 -35.66 11.01 53.65
CA VAL A 516 -34.92 9.91 54.27
C VAL A 516 -33.53 10.42 54.59
N HIS A 517 -33.13 10.31 55.83
CA HIS A 517 -31.76 10.63 56.26
C HIS A 517 -30.77 9.67 55.60
N ILE A 518 -29.79 10.20 54.87
CA ILE A 518 -28.83 9.46 54.09
C ILE A 518 -27.50 9.51 54.79
N HIS A 519 -26.99 8.35 55.17
CA HIS A 519 -25.66 8.18 55.66
C HIS A 519 -24.88 7.19 54.78
N VAL A 520 -23.68 7.55 54.38
CA VAL A 520 -22.79 6.69 53.63
C VAL A 520 -21.63 6.24 54.48
N THR A 521 -21.19 5.00 54.31
CA THR A 521 -19.99 4.47 54.97
C THR A 521 -19.13 3.72 53.97
N TYR A 522 -17.86 4.13 53.77
CA TYR A 522 -16.99 3.50 52.83
C TYR A 522 -15.52 3.68 53.17
N VAL A 523 -14.70 2.84 52.53
CA VAL A 523 -13.23 2.93 52.55
C VAL A 523 -12.73 2.79 51.12
N LEU A 524 -11.98 3.76 50.63
CA LEU A 524 -11.30 3.71 49.36
C LEU A 524 -9.86 3.25 49.55
N GLN A 525 -9.35 2.48 48.60
CA GLN A 525 -7.97 1.99 48.61
C GLN A 525 -7.03 3.04 48.08
N SER A 526 -5.97 3.34 48.79
CA SER A 526 -4.94 4.23 48.24
C SER A 526 -4.02 3.45 47.29
N ILE A 527 -3.85 3.99 46.08
CA ILE A 527 -2.93 3.41 45.11
C ILE A 527 -1.56 4.10 45.09
N GLU A 528 -1.39 5.24 45.77
CA GLU A 528 -0.16 6.06 45.78
C GLU A 528 1.09 5.27 46.19
N ASN A 529 0.95 4.31 47.07
CA ASN A 529 2.05 3.49 47.60
C ASN A 529 2.12 2.10 46.93
N ASP A 530 1.31 1.84 45.95
CA ASP A 530 1.32 0.56 45.24
C ASP A 530 2.65 0.36 44.47
N GLU A 531 3.13 -0.87 44.49
CA GLU A 531 4.45 -1.21 43.93
C GLU A 531 4.46 -1.14 42.42
N PHE A 532 3.39 -1.59 41.77
CA PHE A 532 3.30 -1.54 40.30
C PHE A 532 3.06 -0.12 39.80
N TYR A 533 2.22 0.67 40.48
CA TYR A 533 2.03 2.07 40.15
C TYR A 533 3.34 2.88 40.23
N LYS A 534 4.16 2.65 41.26
CA LYS A 534 5.50 3.21 41.39
C LYS A 534 6.42 2.76 40.23
N GLN A 535 6.34 1.51 39.82
CA GLN A 535 7.08 1.02 38.67
C GLN A 535 6.64 1.72 37.39
N LEU A 536 5.33 1.90 37.15
CA LEU A 536 4.83 2.65 35.99
C LEU A 536 5.32 4.10 35.99
N ILE A 537 5.34 4.75 37.15
CA ILE A 537 5.90 6.11 37.27
C ILE A 537 7.38 6.10 36.88
N GLU A 538 8.17 5.13 37.33
CA GLU A 538 9.59 5.03 36.95
C GLU A 538 9.75 4.73 35.46
N TYR A 539 8.96 3.83 34.87
CA TYR A 539 9.01 3.49 33.42
C TYR A 539 8.62 4.65 32.52
N CYS A 540 7.81 5.59 33.02
CA CYS A 540 7.36 6.74 32.26
C CYS A 540 8.10 8.04 32.59
N LYS A 541 9.11 7.98 33.49
CA LYS A 541 9.92 9.16 33.80
C LYS A 541 10.90 9.47 32.66
N SER A 542 10.70 10.57 31.98
CA SER A 542 11.75 11.16 31.14
C SER A 542 12.82 11.78 32.06
N ARG A 543 13.92 11.08 32.26
CA ARG A 543 15.11 11.67 32.90
C ARG A 543 16.01 12.25 31.81
N GLU A 544 16.00 13.51 31.62
CA GLU A 544 17.06 14.20 30.88
C GLU A 544 18.35 14.16 31.67
N SER A 545 19.37 13.54 31.13
CA SER A 545 20.73 13.58 31.63
C SER A 545 21.66 13.96 30.48
N ALA A 546 22.78 14.60 30.83
CA ALA A 546 23.79 14.96 29.81
C ALA A 546 24.27 13.70 29.04
N GLU A 547 24.39 12.57 29.74
CA GLU A 547 24.78 11.28 29.16
C GLU A 547 23.71 10.76 28.20
N LYS A 548 22.41 10.84 28.56
CA LYS A 548 21.31 10.42 27.65
C LYS A 548 21.32 11.27 26.40
N ASN A 549 21.46 12.60 26.55
CA ASN A 549 21.45 13.49 25.38
C ASN A 549 22.64 13.23 24.45
N GLU A 550 23.84 12.99 25.00
CA GLU A 550 25.01 12.61 24.19
C GLU A 550 24.79 11.31 23.43
N LYS A 551 24.23 10.28 24.10
CA LYS A 551 23.95 8.99 23.48
C LYS A 551 22.83 9.06 22.45
N GLN A 552 21.82 9.87 22.69
CA GLN A 552 20.74 10.18 21.77
C GLN A 552 21.29 10.85 20.49
N GLU A 553 22.16 11.84 20.65
CA GLU A 553 22.82 12.51 19.52
C GLU A 553 23.65 11.51 18.69
N GLN A 554 24.45 10.66 19.34
CA GLN A 554 25.24 9.60 18.65
C GLN A 554 24.34 8.62 17.88
N ALA A 555 23.22 8.22 18.46
CA ALA A 555 22.28 7.34 17.79
C ALA A 555 21.58 8.03 16.61
N ASN A 556 21.15 9.28 16.80
CA ASN A 556 20.49 10.05 15.75
C ASN A 556 21.43 10.31 14.58
N GLU A 557 22.72 10.65 14.84
CA GLU A 557 23.73 10.77 13.79
C GLU A 557 23.88 9.47 12.97
N THR A 558 23.88 8.30 13.64
CA THR A 558 23.97 7.00 12.96
C THR A 558 22.74 6.76 12.08
N LEU A 559 21.55 7.09 12.57
CA LEU A 559 20.31 6.94 11.81
C LEU A 559 20.24 7.90 10.62
N ASP A 560 20.69 9.14 10.80
CA ASP A 560 20.71 10.14 9.75
C ASP A 560 21.75 9.79 8.66
N GLN A 561 22.91 9.27 9.04
CA GLN A 561 23.88 8.73 8.09
C GLN A 561 23.30 7.55 7.29
N GLY A 562 22.59 6.64 7.96
CA GLY A 562 21.87 5.54 7.30
C GLY A 562 20.81 6.03 6.32
N LYS A 563 20.07 7.07 6.68
CA LYS A 563 19.06 7.71 5.83
C LYS A 563 19.69 8.40 4.61
N GLU A 564 20.66 9.28 4.85
CA GLU A 564 21.36 9.96 3.77
C GLU A 564 21.98 8.97 2.79
N GLY A 565 22.59 7.91 3.32
CA GLY A 565 23.14 6.83 2.52
C GLY A 565 22.09 6.07 1.72
N ALA A 566 20.93 5.80 2.30
CA ALA A 566 19.82 5.17 1.58
C ALA A 566 19.29 6.06 0.45
N GLU A 567 19.22 7.37 0.67
CA GLU A 567 18.84 8.34 -0.37
C GLU A 567 19.90 8.44 -1.46
N GLU A 568 21.19 8.42 -1.11
CA GLU A 568 22.30 8.37 -2.08
C GLU A 568 22.29 7.06 -2.89
N ALA A 569 21.99 5.94 -2.25
CA ALA A 569 21.85 4.66 -2.94
C ALA A 569 20.71 4.68 -3.97
N LYS A 570 19.64 5.42 -3.69
CA LYS A 570 18.51 5.64 -4.61
C LYS A 570 18.79 6.67 -5.69
N SER A 571 19.85 7.50 -5.54
CA SER A 571 20.15 8.57 -6.49
C SER A 571 20.24 8.01 -7.90
N GLU A 572 19.53 8.66 -8.81
CA GLU A 572 19.51 8.36 -10.24
C GLU A 572 20.74 8.94 -10.98
N ASP A 573 21.68 9.53 -10.25
CA ASP A 573 22.87 10.14 -10.84
C ASP A 573 23.75 9.09 -11.50
N GLY A 574 24.08 9.34 -12.76
CA GLY A 574 24.85 8.42 -13.58
C GLY A 574 24.09 7.24 -14.19
N PHE A 575 22.74 7.15 -13.93
CA PHE A 575 21.93 6.12 -14.56
C PHE A 575 21.62 6.45 -16.04
N PRO A 576 21.51 5.43 -16.90
CA PRO A 576 21.13 5.61 -18.30
C PRO A 576 19.78 6.27 -18.45
N THR A 577 19.64 7.19 -19.45
CA THR A 577 18.46 8.06 -19.58
C THR A 577 17.52 7.68 -20.72
N TYR A 578 17.65 6.50 -21.30
CA TYR A 578 16.80 6.10 -22.42
C TYR A 578 15.32 6.00 -21.99
N ASP A 579 14.42 6.53 -22.81
CA ASP A 579 12.97 6.45 -22.62
C ASP A 579 12.35 5.51 -23.67
N TRP A 580 11.98 4.32 -23.24
CA TRP A 580 11.34 3.31 -24.07
C TRP A 580 10.01 3.78 -24.68
N SER A 581 9.35 4.77 -24.06
CA SER A 581 8.13 5.34 -24.58
C SER A 581 8.35 6.21 -25.82
N SER A 582 9.56 6.67 -26.02
CA SER A 582 9.98 7.51 -27.16
C SER A 582 10.59 6.70 -28.31
N ALA A 583 10.60 5.37 -28.22
CA ALA A 583 11.10 4.52 -29.30
C ALA A 583 10.41 4.84 -30.64
N SER A 584 11.20 4.91 -31.72
CA SER A 584 10.71 5.23 -33.06
C SER A 584 9.83 4.13 -33.67
N VAL A 585 9.81 2.97 -33.05
CA VAL A 585 9.07 1.77 -33.46
C VAL A 585 8.04 1.38 -32.42
N THR A 586 6.96 0.73 -32.82
CA THR A 586 5.96 0.18 -31.91
C THR A 586 6.55 -1.03 -31.22
N LEU A 587 6.63 -0.99 -29.88
CA LEU A 587 7.23 -2.08 -29.11
C LEU A 587 6.28 -3.28 -29.00
N PRO A 588 6.74 -4.51 -29.23
CA PRO A 588 5.93 -5.72 -29.16
C PRO A 588 5.27 -5.94 -27.80
N SER A 589 5.92 -5.60 -26.71
CA SER A 589 5.37 -5.73 -25.34
C SER A 589 4.11 -4.90 -25.13
N ARG A 590 3.99 -3.73 -25.77
CA ARG A 590 2.77 -2.89 -25.72
C ARG A 590 1.63 -3.49 -26.51
N LEU A 591 1.94 -4.13 -27.62
CA LEU A 591 0.95 -4.85 -28.42
C LEU A 591 0.41 -6.07 -27.67
N LEU A 592 1.26 -6.74 -26.91
CA LEU A 592 0.90 -7.94 -26.13
C LEU A 592 0.25 -7.61 -24.77
N GLY A 593 0.28 -6.34 -24.34
CA GLY A 593 -0.34 -5.87 -23.10
C GLY A 593 0.34 -6.36 -21.82
N TYR A 594 1.59 -6.78 -21.88
CA TYR A 594 2.33 -7.22 -20.70
C TYR A 594 2.69 -6.04 -19.80
N SER A 595 2.30 -6.15 -18.52
CA SER A 595 2.67 -5.18 -17.48
C SER A 595 4.09 -5.46 -16.94
N SER A 596 4.65 -4.46 -16.24
CA SER A 596 5.90 -4.66 -15.47
C SER A 596 5.71 -5.70 -14.37
N TYR A 597 6.75 -6.42 -14.00
CA TYR A 597 6.74 -7.28 -12.81
C TYR A 597 6.36 -6.45 -11.59
N GLY A 598 5.33 -6.91 -10.88
CA GLY A 598 4.58 -6.11 -9.92
C GLY A 598 5.20 -5.96 -8.53
N ALA A 599 6.52 -6.05 -8.38
CA ALA A 599 7.12 -5.66 -7.12
C ALA A 599 7.03 -4.14 -6.95
N ASN A 600 6.39 -3.68 -5.89
CA ASN A 600 6.38 -2.27 -5.53
C ASN A 600 7.75 -1.88 -4.98
N THR A 601 8.72 -1.80 -5.91
CA THR A 601 10.13 -1.58 -5.63
C THR A 601 10.42 -0.22 -5.00
N ASP A 602 9.49 0.72 -5.11
CA ASP A 602 9.60 2.04 -4.50
C ASP A 602 9.59 1.96 -2.95
N LYS A 603 9.10 0.84 -2.39
CA LYS A 603 9.05 0.59 -0.94
C LYS A 603 10.22 -0.22 -0.40
N LEU A 604 11.08 -0.77 -1.25
CA LEU A 604 12.20 -1.62 -0.84
C LEU A 604 13.35 -0.87 -0.14
N THR A 605 13.32 0.43 -0.16
CA THR A 605 14.34 1.23 0.50
C THR A 605 13.80 1.76 1.82
N ALA A 606 14.30 1.21 2.92
CA ALA A 606 14.05 1.76 4.24
C ALA A 606 14.61 3.19 4.30
N THR A 607 13.73 4.15 4.51
CA THR A 607 14.13 5.51 4.88
C THR A 607 14.09 5.59 6.39
N THR A 608 15.24 5.75 7.00
CA THR A 608 15.36 5.92 8.44
C THR A 608 16.03 7.24 8.69
N GLY A 609 15.56 7.96 9.61
CA GLY A 609 16.05 9.24 10.10
C GLY A 609 15.01 9.70 11.08
N GLY A 610 15.44 10.39 12.12
CA GLY A 610 14.55 10.84 13.15
C GLY A 610 15.19 10.76 14.53
N ASP A 611 14.44 11.14 15.52
CA ASP A 611 14.88 11.12 16.90
C ASP A 611 14.61 9.75 17.54
N ILE A 612 15.65 9.07 17.99
CA ILE A 612 15.55 7.77 18.66
C ILE A 612 14.70 7.83 19.94
N ASP A 613 14.58 9.00 20.56
CA ASP A 613 13.71 9.21 21.72
C ASP A 613 12.25 9.44 21.30
N ASN A 614 12.00 9.76 20.03
CA ASN A 614 10.66 9.91 19.48
C ASN A 614 10.06 8.55 19.12
N LYS A 615 8.94 8.20 19.76
CA LYS A 615 8.20 6.97 19.53
C LYS A 615 7.78 6.76 18.07
N GLY A 616 7.26 7.79 17.41
CA GLY A 616 6.81 7.70 16.03
C GLY A 616 7.95 7.35 15.09
N ASP A 617 9.13 7.92 15.33
CA ASP A 617 10.33 7.67 14.53
C ASP A 617 10.85 6.25 14.74
N ARG A 618 10.93 5.76 15.99
CA ARG A 618 11.32 4.37 16.29
C ARG A 618 10.41 3.35 15.60
N LYS A 619 9.09 3.51 15.73
CA LYS A 619 8.11 2.63 15.07
C LYS A 619 8.28 2.65 13.55
N ASN A 620 8.49 3.81 12.96
CA ASN A 620 8.69 3.94 11.52
C ASN A 620 9.98 3.27 11.05
N ILE A 621 11.07 3.39 11.82
CA ILE A 621 12.36 2.74 11.51
C ILE A 621 12.17 1.22 11.49
N ILE A 622 11.66 0.64 12.57
CA ILE A 622 11.45 -0.81 12.71
C ILE A 622 10.53 -1.31 11.60
N LYS A 623 9.41 -0.63 11.37
CA LYS A 623 8.45 -0.99 10.34
C LYS A 623 9.06 -0.95 8.93
N ASN A 624 9.77 0.12 8.59
CA ASN A 624 10.34 0.29 7.25
C ASN A 624 11.43 -0.78 6.98
N VAL A 625 12.27 -1.07 7.96
CA VAL A 625 13.28 -2.13 7.84
C VAL A 625 12.61 -3.49 7.71
N LYS A 626 11.62 -3.80 8.54
CA LYS A 626 10.85 -5.05 8.49
C LYS A 626 10.16 -5.23 7.14
N GLU A 627 9.51 -4.19 6.60
CA GLU A 627 8.89 -4.24 5.28
C GLU A 627 9.93 -4.46 4.16
N SER A 628 11.09 -3.83 4.23
CA SER A 628 12.17 -4.00 3.25
C SER A 628 12.75 -5.41 3.29
N ILE A 629 12.98 -5.95 4.49
CA ILE A 629 13.43 -7.34 4.69
C ILE A 629 12.39 -8.32 4.13
N LYS A 630 11.12 -8.12 4.43
CA LYS A 630 10.02 -8.98 3.98
C LYS A 630 9.89 -9.01 2.46
N GLN A 631 10.05 -7.86 1.81
CA GLN A 631 10.02 -7.77 0.35
C GLN A 631 11.26 -8.42 -0.27
N ALA A 632 12.45 -8.22 0.31
CA ALA A 632 13.67 -8.89 -0.11
C ALA A 632 13.54 -10.41 0.01
N ASN A 633 12.96 -10.90 1.12
CA ASN A 633 12.72 -12.33 1.33
C ASN A 633 11.80 -12.93 0.26
N SER A 634 10.77 -12.21 -0.17
CA SER A 634 9.87 -12.69 -1.22
C SER A 634 10.59 -12.94 -2.57
N PHE A 635 11.65 -12.19 -2.86
CA PHE A 635 12.53 -12.46 -4.00
C PHE A 635 13.39 -13.72 -3.77
N LEU A 636 13.87 -13.90 -2.55
CA LEU A 636 14.70 -15.05 -2.22
C LEU A 636 13.91 -16.37 -2.14
N ASP A 637 12.62 -16.32 -1.81
CA ASP A 637 11.73 -17.50 -1.81
C ASP A 637 11.61 -18.16 -3.20
N GLY A 638 11.86 -17.41 -4.28
CA GLY A 638 11.93 -17.93 -5.64
C GLY A 638 13.19 -18.76 -5.93
N VAL A 639 14.25 -18.55 -5.18
CA VAL A 639 15.57 -19.14 -5.45
C VAL A 639 15.54 -20.66 -5.37
N ASP A 640 14.79 -21.23 -4.42
CA ASP A 640 14.64 -22.67 -4.26
C ASP A 640 14.09 -23.39 -5.49
N ARG A 641 13.27 -22.71 -6.28
CA ARG A 641 12.63 -23.26 -7.47
C ARG A 641 13.46 -23.12 -8.74
N ILE A 642 14.51 -22.30 -8.74
CA ILE A 642 15.32 -22.05 -9.93
C ILE A 642 15.88 -23.35 -10.49
N LEU A 643 16.37 -24.24 -9.63
CA LEU A 643 17.01 -25.48 -10.04
C LEU A 643 16.02 -26.61 -10.34
N SER A 644 14.86 -26.63 -9.67
CA SER A 644 13.87 -27.71 -9.85
C SER A 644 12.98 -27.51 -11.06
N ASP A 645 12.56 -26.26 -11.33
CA ASP A 645 11.49 -25.97 -12.28
C ASP A 645 11.89 -24.99 -13.39
N GLY A 646 13.14 -24.56 -13.46
CA GLY A 646 13.52 -23.35 -14.17
C GLY A 646 14.63 -23.45 -15.22
N ILE A 647 15.01 -24.63 -15.73
CA ILE A 647 16.13 -24.73 -16.70
C ILE A 647 15.89 -23.86 -17.94
N GLU A 648 14.69 -23.81 -18.47
CA GLU A 648 14.34 -22.94 -19.60
C GLU A 648 14.48 -21.46 -19.24
N ASN A 649 14.07 -21.09 -18.04
CA ASN A 649 14.20 -19.71 -17.53
C ASN A 649 15.67 -19.32 -17.36
N LEU A 650 16.50 -20.27 -16.91
CA LEU A 650 17.95 -20.05 -16.84
C LEU A 650 18.56 -19.74 -18.22
N TYR A 651 18.13 -20.46 -19.27
CA TYR A 651 18.62 -20.19 -20.62
C TYR A 651 18.17 -18.82 -21.14
N ILE A 652 16.93 -18.43 -20.86
CA ILE A 652 16.41 -17.10 -21.23
C ILE A 652 17.13 -16.00 -20.44
N ALA A 653 17.37 -16.21 -19.14
CA ALA A 653 18.10 -15.25 -18.30
C ALA A 653 19.55 -15.09 -18.79
N GLU A 654 20.25 -16.19 -19.07
CA GLU A 654 21.60 -16.11 -19.61
C GLU A 654 21.65 -15.50 -21.00
N TYR A 655 20.66 -15.78 -21.86
CA TYR A 655 20.54 -15.09 -23.14
C TYR A 655 20.39 -13.56 -22.93
N ALA A 656 19.53 -13.14 -22.04
CA ALA A 656 19.35 -11.72 -21.72
C ALA A 656 20.66 -11.08 -21.23
N MET A 657 21.39 -11.76 -20.32
CA MET A 657 22.64 -11.25 -19.74
C MET A 657 23.80 -11.21 -20.73
N GLN A 658 23.81 -12.09 -21.73
CA GLN A 658 24.92 -12.21 -22.68
C GLN A 658 24.68 -11.44 -23.98
N MET A 659 23.42 -11.13 -24.32
CA MET A 659 23.09 -10.45 -25.57
C MET A 659 22.75 -8.97 -25.37
N PHE A 660 22.40 -8.56 -24.16
CA PHE A 660 21.96 -7.20 -23.84
C PHE A 660 22.82 -6.56 -22.74
N THR A 661 22.85 -5.24 -22.77
CA THR A 661 23.65 -4.44 -21.85
C THR A 661 22.93 -4.19 -20.53
N TYR A 662 23.67 -4.15 -19.43
CA TYR A 662 23.20 -3.82 -18.10
C TYR A 662 24.10 -2.75 -17.45
N TYR A 663 23.67 -2.15 -16.35
CA TYR A 663 24.27 -0.93 -15.79
C TYR A 663 25.79 -1.00 -15.60
N THR A 664 26.33 -2.12 -15.13
CA THR A 664 27.76 -2.31 -14.88
C THR A 664 28.47 -3.16 -15.96
N VAL A 665 27.88 -3.34 -17.13
CA VAL A 665 28.38 -4.23 -18.18
C VAL A 665 29.85 -3.94 -18.60
N ASP A 666 30.21 -2.67 -18.56
CA ASP A 666 31.56 -2.21 -18.91
C ASP A 666 32.58 -2.25 -17.76
N LYS A 667 32.23 -2.78 -16.62
CA LYS A 667 33.07 -2.78 -15.41
C LYS A 667 33.52 -4.20 -15.06
N LYS A 668 34.80 -4.37 -14.86
CA LYS A 668 35.40 -5.65 -14.45
C LYS A 668 36.42 -5.40 -13.37
N VAL A 669 36.43 -6.26 -12.34
CA VAL A 669 37.49 -6.26 -11.31
C VAL A 669 38.71 -7.00 -11.86
N ASN A 670 39.89 -6.31 -11.92
CA ASN A 670 41.13 -6.91 -12.34
C ASN A 670 41.80 -7.73 -11.22
N ALA A 671 42.90 -8.36 -11.53
CA ALA A 671 43.66 -9.16 -10.57
C ALA A 671 44.25 -8.35 -9.39
N SER A 672 44.34 -7.03 -9.53
CA SER A 672 44.75 -6.09 -8.47
C SER A 672 43.58 -5.56 -7.63
N HIS A 673 42.38 -6.08 -7.82
CA HIS A 673 41.12 -5.62 -7.16
C HIS A 673 40.73 -4.17 -7.49
N GLU A 674 41.14 -3.66 -8.64
CA GLU A 674 40.73 -2.36 -9.16
C GLU A 674 39.73 -2.53 -10.27
N ILE A 675 38.81 -1.53 -10.43
CA ILE A 675 37.85 -1.53 -11.54
C ILE A 675 38.57 -1.13 -12.83
N GLU A 676 38.51 -2.01 -13.81
CA GLU A 676 38.85 -1.74 -15.19
C GLU A 676 37.59 -1.47 -16.01
N THR A 677 37.58 -0.36 -16.75
CA THR A 677 36.51 -0.08 -17.68
C THR A 677 36.81 -0.76 -19.02
N LEU A 678 35.98 -1.73 -19.37
CA LEU A 678 36.07 -2.45 -20.63
C LEU A 678 35.55 -1.60 -21.79
N SER A 679 36.14 -1.76 -22.96
CA SER A 679 35.71 -1.12 -24.21
C SER A 679 36.10 -1.93 -25.44
N GLY A 680 35.46 -1.72 -26.55
CA GLY A 680 35.78 -2.36 -27.83
C GLY A 680 35.60 -3.87 -27.79
N GLU A 681 36.52 -4.59 -28.37
CA GLU A 681 36.51 -6.07 -28.48
C GLU A 681 36.41 -6.79 -27.13
N ASN A 682 36.75 -6.14 -26.02
CA ASN A 682 36.65 -6.69 -24.69
C ASN A 682 35.24 -6.54 -24.06
N LEU A 683 34.36 -5.86 -24.75
CA LEU A 683 33.00 -5.61 -24.33
C LEU A 683 32.06 -6.08 -25.43
N THR A 684 31.90 -7.39 -25.56
CA THR A 684 31.14 -8.02 -26.63
C THR A 684 30.06 -8.96 -26.10
N SER A 685 28.98 -9.10 -26.90
CA SER A 685 27.94 -10.11 -26.68
C SER A 685 28.47 -11.53 -26.95
N LEU A 686 27.65 -12.53 -26.60
CA LEU A 686 27.94 -13.93 -26.89
C LEU A 686 28.06 -14.21 -28.39
N SER A 687 27.44 -13.43 -29.25
CA SER A 687 27.57 -13.51 -30.71
C SER A 687 28.84 -12.85 -31.27
N GLY A 688 29.63 -12.17 -30.44
CA GLY A 688 30.80 -11.44 -30.82
C GLY A 688 30.54 -9.98 -31.22
N TYR A 689 29.35 -9.47 -31.00
CA TYR A 689 29.01 -8.07 -31.27
C TYR A 689 29.49 -7.15 -30.14
N GLU A 690 30.09 -6.03 -30.52
CA GLU A 690 30.57 -5.04 -29.55
C GLU A 690 29.39 -4.30 -28.90
N PHE A 691 29.39 -4.26 -27.57
CA PHE A 691 28.43 -3.44 -26.81
C PHE A 691 28.82 -1.97 -26.87
N SER A 692 27.97 -1.17 -27.48
CA SER A 692 28.18 0.27 -27.61
C SER A 692 26.83 1.01 -27.69
N SER A 693 26.83 2.30 -27.40
CA SER A 693 25.64 3.15 -27.56
C SER A 693 25.16 3.31 -29.02
N SER A 694 25.99 2.93 -30.00
CA SER A 694 25.60 2.90 -31.42
C SER A 694 24.79 1.64 -31.76
N ASN A 695 25.09 0.51 -31.14
CA ASN A 695 24.45 -0.78 -31.41
C ASN A 695 23.32 -1.07 -30.42
N HIS A 696 23.42 -0.53 -29.19
CA HIS A 696 22.45 -0.72 -28.12
C HIS A 696 21.88 0.63 -27.68
N LYS A 697 20.67 0.98 -28.14
CA LYS A 697 20.06 2.32 -27.92
C LYS A 697 19.82 2.63 -26.43
N ALA A 698 19.42 1.63 -25.65
CA ALA A 698 19.30 1.75 -24.20
C ALA A 698 20.56 1.21 -23.49
N TYR A 699 21.74 1.56 -24.01
CA TYR A 699 23.01 1.13 -23.50
C TYR A 699 23.11 1.23 -21.97
N LYS A 700 23.56 0.16 -21.35
CA LYS A 700 23.66 -0.02 -19.87
C LYS A 700 22.31 -0.12 -19.11
N ALA A 701 21.18 -0.38 -19.79
CA ALA A 701 19.90 -0.56 -19.08
C ALA A 701 18.90 -1.45 -19.84
N GLU A 702 19.37 -2.28 -20.77
CA GLU A 702 18.47 -3.15 -21.54
C GLU A 702 18.00 -4.34 -20.71
N THR A 703 18.89 -4.98 -20.00
CA THR A 703 18.57 -6.14 -19.16
C THR A 703 17.63 -5.75 -18.01
N GLU A 704 17.82 -4.58 -17.43
CA GLU A 704 16.90 -4.03 -16.41
C GLU A 704 15.53 -3.71 -17.00
N TYR A 705 15.45 -3.30 -18.28
CA TYR A 705 14.17 -3.17 -18.96
C TYR A 705 13.51 -4.52 -19.17
N ILE A 706 14.25 -5.51 -19.60
CA ILE A 706 13.75 -6.89 -19.75
C ILE A 706 13.17 -7.38 -18.42
N LEU A 707 13.81 -7.07 -17.30
CA LEU A 707 13.36 -7.44 -15.98
C LEU A 707 12.10 -6.66 -15.55
N TRP A 708 12.11 -5.32 -15.59
CA TRP A 708 11.09 -4.49 -14.95
C TRP A 708 10.03 -3.94 -15.92
N GLY A 709 10.36 -3.67 -17.17
CA GLY A 709 9.46 -3.15 -18.20
C GLY A 709 8.94 -1.73 -17.96
N LYS A 710 9.62 -0.92 -17.15
CA LYS A 710 9.27 0.49 -16.96
C LYS A 710 9.74 1.30 -18.16
N SER A 711 9.00 2.34 -18.54
CA SER A 711 9.35 3.18 -19.70
C SER A 711 10.70 3.90 -19.57
N SER A 712 11.09 4.27 -18.36
CA SER A 712 12.34 4.97 -18.06
C SER A 712 13.44 3.99 -17.69
N SER A 713 14.56 3.99 -18.40
CA SER A 713 15.77 3.22 -18.07
C SER A 713 16.30 3.56 -16.68
N LYS A 714 16.27 4.83 -16.29
CA LYS A 714 16.60 5.25 -14.92
C LYS A 714 15.81 4.49 -13.87
N LYS A 715 14.49 4.40 -14.07
CA LYS A 715 13.59 3.71 -13.13
C LYS A 715 13.76 2.19 -13.13
N ASN A 716 14.21 1.61 -14.24
CA ASN A 716 14.53 0.19 -14.30
C ASN A 716 15.81 -0.11 -13.49
N VAL A 717 16.87 0.66 -13.68
CA VAL A 717 18.11 0.53 -12.89
C VAL A 717 17.83 0.83 -11.41
N GLN A 718 17.09 1.89 -11.10
CA GLN A 718 16.69 2.24 -9.74
C GLN A 718 15.94 1.09 -9.05
N ALA A 719 15.02 0.43 -9.76
CA ALA A 719 14.30 -0.72 -9.26
C ALA A 719 15.24 -1.89 -8.94
N THR A 720 16.21 -2.17 -9.81
CA THR A 720 17.23 -3.20 -9.57
C THR A 720 18.07 -2.88 -8.33
N VAL A 721 18.57 -1.65 -8.24
CA VAL A 721 19.35 -1.19 -7.08
C VAL A 721 18.54 -1.26 -5.80
N ALA A 722 17.24 -0.90 -5.84
CA ALA A 722 16.36 -0.98 -4.68
C ALA A 722 16.18 -2.42 -4.17
N VAL A 723 16.05 -3.40 -5.06
CA VAL A 723 15.98 -4.82 -4.66
C VAL A 723 17.31 -5.32 -4.10
N ILE A 724 18.43 -4.96 -4.73
CA ILE A 724 19.77 -5.28 -4.21
C ILE A 724 19.93 -4.67 -2.81
N TYR A 725 19.52 -3.39 -2.62
CA TYR A 725 19.55 -2.71 -1.33
C TYR A 725 18.77 -3.51 -0.26
N GLY A 726 17.55 -3.94 -0.57
CA GLY A 726 16.74 -4.74 0.36
C GLY A 726 17.41 -6.05 0.77
N ILE A 727 18.00 -6.78 -0.20
CA ILE A 727 18.73 -8.02 0.07
C ILE A 727 19.98 -7.74 0.91
N ARG A 728 20.76 -6.71 0.56
CA ARG A 728 21.94 -6.33 1.33
C ARG A 728 21.60 -5.93 2.75
N LEU A 729 20.52 -5.13 2.91
CA LEU A 729 20.02 -4.72 4.21
C LEU A 729 19.68 -5.93 5.09
N LEU A 730 19.01 -6.93 4.53
CA LEU A 730 18.69 -8.17 5.23
C LEU A 730 19.94 -8.82 5.82
N PHE A 731 20.97 -9.05 5.03
CA PHE A 731 22.20 -9.68 5.49
C PHE A 731 23.03 -8.81 6.43
N ASN A 732 23.06 -7.50 6.21
CA ASN A 732 23.81 -6.58 7.06
C ASN A 732 23.13 -6.38 8.41
N VAL A 733 21.82 -6.30 8.45
CA VAL A 733 21.05 -6.24 9.70
C VAL A 733 21.24 -7.54 10.51
N PHE A 734 21.19 -8.70 9.87
CA PHE A 734 21.45 -9.95 10.58
C PHE A 734 22.83 -9.96 11.24
N TYR A 735 23.85 -9.56 10.50
CA TYR A 735 25.19 -9.46 11.08
C TYR A 735 25.22 -8.45 12.25
N ALA A 736 24.55 -7.31 12.10
CA ALA A 736 24.46 -6.31 13.17
C ALA A 736 23.78 -6.87 14.44
N LEU A 737 22.78 -7.76 14.27
CA LEU A 737 22.08 -8.39 15.38
C LEU A 737 22.88 -9.47 16.09
N THR A 738 23.82 -10.13 15.40
CA THR A 738 24.55 -11.29 15.92
C THR A 738 26.00 -11.02 16.32
N ASP A 739 26.60 -9.89 15.91
CA ASP A 739 28.00 -9.58 16.22
C ASP A 739 28.15 -8.97 17.63
N GLU A 740 29.03 -9.57 18.45
CA GLU A 740 29.27 -9.15 19.83
C GLU A 740 29.78 -7.72 19.99
N LYS A 741 30.54 -7.20 19.02
CA LYS A 741 31.10 -5.83 19.11
C LYS A 741 30.05 -4.77 18.78
N ILE A 742 29.19 -5.07 17.81
CA ILE A 742 28.06 -4.21 17.49
C ILE A 742 27.08 -4.22 18.65
N ASP A 743 26.86 -5.38 19.25
CA ASP A 743 26.02 -5.52 20.43
C ASP A 743 26.55 -4.69 21.60
N LEU A 744 27.84 -4.75 21.88
CA LEU A 744 28.48 -3.95 22.93
C LEU A 744 28.36 -2.44 22.64
N TYR A 745 28.54 -2.02 21.40
CA TYR A 745 28.37 -0.62 21.01
C TYR A 745 26.92 -0.17 21.20
N ALA A 746 25.94 -0.93 20.69
CA ALA A 746 24.52 -0.62 20.83
C ALA A 746 24.07 -0.62 22.29
N THR A 747 24.60 -1.54 23.12
CA THR A 747 24.37 -1.56 24.58
C THR A 747 24.93 -0.29 25.24
N GLY A 748 26.11 0.18 24.83
CA GLY A 748 26.66 1.43 25.34
C GLY A 748 25.79 2.67 24.99
N ILE A 749 25.13 2.64 23.84
CA ILE A 749 24.17 3.70 23.44
C ILE A 749 22.87 3.58 24.24
N SER A 750 22.30 2.38 24.37
CA SER A 750 20.99 2.14 25.01
C SER A 750 20.99 2.17 26.54
N ALA A 751 22.18 2.08 27.19
CA ALA A 751 22.32 2.00 28.64
C ALA A 751 21.60 3.10 29.44
N PRO A 752 21.54 4.38 29.01
CA PRO A 752 20.78 5.40 29.74
C PRO A 752 19.27 5.12 29.80
N TRP A 753 18.70 4.45 28.77
CA TRP A 753 17.29 4.08 28.75
C TRP A 753 17.01 2.87 29.66
N ALA A 754 17.96 1.92 29.77
CA ALA A 754 17.81 0.80 30.69
C ALA A 754 17.57 1.26 32.14
N ALA A 755 18.13 2.41 32.56
CA ALA A 755 17.97 2.97 33.89
C ALA A 755 16.65 3.74 34.09
N VAL A 756 16.00 4.19 32.99
CA VAL A 756 14.85 5.12 33.05
C VAL A 756 13.58 4.43 32.57
N ALA A 757 13.67 3.68 31.52
CA ALA A 757 12.57 2.97 30.88
C ALA A 757 13.07 1.62 30.36
N PRO A 758 13.17 0.60 31.21
CA PRO A 758 13.78 -0.68 30.87
C PRO A 758 13.17 -1.34 29.62
N TYR A 759 11.89 -1.11 29.35
CA TYR A 759 11.18 -1.62 28.18
C TYR A 759 11.56 -0.91 26.89
N LEU A 760 12.12 0.29 26.94
CA LEU A 760 12.65 1.01 25.78
C LEU A 760 14.10 0.59 25.45
N GLU A 761 14.85 0.08 26.39
CA GLU A 761 16.25 -0.30 26.15
C GLU A 761 16.44 -1.30 25.00
N PRO A 762 15.70 -2.44 24.94
CA PRO A 762 15.82 -3.36 23.81
C PRO A 762 15.44 -2.71 22.48
N ILE A 763 14.45 -1.84 22.49
CA ILE A 763 14.00 -1.12 21.28
C ILE A 763 15.09 -0.16 20.78
N ILE A 764 15.63 0.64 21.68
CA ILE A 764 16.73 1.58 21.38
C ILE A 764 17.93 0.81 20.84
N LYS A 765 18.28 -0.29 21.49
CA LYS A 765 19.38 -1.17 21.08
C LYS A 765 19.16 -1.74 19.69
N LEU A 766 17.97 -2.27 19.41
CA LEU A 766 17.60 -2.75 18.08
C LEU A 766 17.68 -1.64 17.04
N VAL A 767 17.13 -0.46 17.32
CA VAL A 767 17.15 0.67 16.36
C VAL A 767 18.57 1.10 16.02
N VAL A 768 19.48 1.13 16.99
CA VAL A 768 20.90 1.41 16.75
C VAL A 768 21.54 0.35 15.86
N LYS A 769 21.30 -0.94 16.14
CA LYS A 769 21.80 -2.05 15.32
C LYS A 769 21.26 -1.95 13.89
N LEU A 770 19.97 -1.63 13.73
CA LEU A 770 19.36 -1.39 12.41
C LEU A 770 20.00 -0.22 11.68
N GLY A 771 20.27 0.89 12.38
CA GLY A 771 20.98 2.05 11.83
C GLY A 771 22.37 1.70 11.30
N LEU A 772 23.13 0.92 12.05
CA LEU A 772 24.45 0.45 11.63
C LEU A 772 24.34 -0.48 10.39
N GLY A 773 23.36 -1.37 10.36
CA GLY A 773 23.09 -2.22 9.20
C GLY A 773 22.74 -1.40 7.94
N LEU A 774 22.04 -0.30 8.09
CA LEU A 774 21.72 0.64 7.01
C LEU A 774 22.97 1.35 6.47
N CYS A 775 23.83 1.84 7.34
CA CYS A 775 25.10 2.48 6.95
C CYS A 775 25.96 1.51 6.12
N GLU A 776 26.14 0.28 6.60
CA GLU A 776 26.90 -0.75 5.87
C GLU A 776 26.26 -1.10 4.52
N THR A 777 24.91 -1.15 4.47
CA THR A 777 24.20 -1.42 3.21
C THR A 777 24.47 -0.34 2.17
N THR A 778 24.59 0.90 2.59
CA THR A 778 24.92 2.03 1.72
C THR A 778 26.30 1.84 1.08
N ASP A 779 27.28 1.47 1.87
CA ASP A 779 28.64 1.23 1.37
C ASP A 779 28.66 0.04 0.40
N ASP A 780 27.95 -1.04 0.71
CA ASP A 780 27.79 -2.17 -0.20
C ASP A 780 27.19 -1.78 -1.54
N ILE A 781 26.17 -0.93 -1.53
CA ILE A 781 25.51 -0.48 -2.77
C ILE A 781 26.45 0.42 -3.60
N LYS A 782 27.25 1.27 -2.96
CA LYS A 782 28.27 2.06 -3.67
C LYS A 782 29.27 1.15 -4.38
N ASP A 783 29.74 0.11 -3.69
CA ASP A 783 30.64 -0.87 -4.26
C ASP A 783 30.02 -1.63 -5.43
N ILE A 784 28.77 -2.13 -5.27
CA ILE A 784 28.07 -2.88 -6.32
C ILE A 784 27.76 -1.98 -7.53
N LYS A 785 27.31 -0.75 -7.32
CA LYS A 785 27.15 0.25 -8.40
C LYS A 785 28.48 0.57 -9.08
N GLY A 786 29.56 0.53 -8.31
CA GLY A 786 30.92 0.66 -8.81
C GLY A 786 31.41 -0.50 -9.66
N GLY A 787 30.75 -1.67 -9.61
CA GLY A 787 31.16 -2.91 -10.32
C GLY A 787 31.91 -3.90 -9.45
N TYR A 788 32.02 -3.64 -8.14
CA TYR A 788 32.65 -4.60 -7.23
C TYR A 788 31.65 -5.68 -6.79
N GLY A 789 32.15 -6.88 -6.58
CA GLY A 789 31.41 -7.92 -5.87
C GLY A 789 31.55 -7.74 -4.35
N VAL A 790 30.43 -7.83 -3.64
CA VAL A 790 30.37 -7.73 -2.19
C VAL A 790 29.99 -9.08 -1.59
N SER A 791 30.64 -9.45 -0.49
CA SER A 791 30.37 -10.74 0.18
C SER A 791 28.89 -10.79 0.64
N LEU A 792 28.20 -11.90 0.33
CA LEU A 792 26.81 -12.06 0.72
C LEU A 792 26.69 -12.11 2.25
N THR A 793 27.51 -12.92 2.91
CA THR A 793 27.60 -13.00 4.36
C THR A 793 28.73 -12.12 4.86
N LYS A 794 28.45 -11.30 5.86
CA LYS A 794 29.45 -10.41 6.44
C LYS A 794 30.24 -11.09 7.57
N GLY A 795 31.46 -10.63 7.78
CA GLY A 795 32.30 -10.97 8.91
C GLY A 795 33.06 -9.73 9.41
N LYS A 796 33.67 -9.83 10.56
CA LYS A 796 34.43 -8.72 11.20
C LYS A 796 35.37 -7.98 10.24
N VAL A 797 35.88 -8.67 9.24
CA VAL A 797 36.86 -8.15 8.28
C VAL A 797 36.18 -7.40 7.12
N THR A 798 34.95 -7.76 6.81
CA THR A 798 34.21 -7.25 5.64
C THR A 798 33.28 -6.11 5.94
N TRP A 799 33.12 -5.74 7.22
CA TRP A 799 32.24 -4.65 7.66
C TRP A 799 32.99 -3.31 7.67
N VAL A 800 32.64 -2.40 6.76
CA VAL A 800 33.31 -1.10 6.59
C VAL A 800 32.94 -0.14 7.71
N THR A 801 31.68 -0.01 8.02
CA THR A 801 31.15 0.87 9.09
C THR A 801 31.77 0.52 10.45
N LEU A 802 31.92 -0.76 10.76
CA LEU A 802 32.53 -1.23 12.01
C LEU A 802 34.02 -0.84 12.10
N LYS A 803 34.72 -0.88 10.97
CA LYS A 803 36.12 -0.42 10.91
C LYS A 803 36.27 1.05 11.25
N ALA A 804 35.37 1.89 10.70
CA ALA A 804 35.36 3.33 10.95
C ALA A 804 35.06 3.65 12.41
N LEU A 805 34.04 3.01 13.00
CA LEU A 805 33.61 3.24 14.37
C LEU A 805 34.61 2.74 15.43
N LEU A 806 35.25 1.59 15.19
CA LEU A 806 36.13 0.97 16.17
C LEU A 806 37.61 1.35 15.99
N SER A 807 37.92 2.24 15.04
CA SER A 807 39.32 2.64 14.72
C SER A 807 40.25 1.44 14.57
N ALA A 808 39.78 0.34 13.96
CA ALA A 808 40.53 -0.89 13.83
C ALA A 808 41.65 -0.71 12.79
N PRO A 809 42.91 -0.86 13.14
CA PRO A 809 43.98 -0.74 12.16
C PRO A 809 43.99 -1.92 11.19
N ASN A 810 44.03 -1.62 9.90
CA ASN A 810 44.39 -2.54 8.80
C ASN A 810 43.67 -3.91 8.80
N ALA A 811 42.36 -3.90 8.68
CA ALA A 811 41.73 -5.08 8.15
C ALA A 811 41.93 -5.08 6.64
N ASP A 812 42.69 -6.07 6.12
CA ASP A 812 42.78 -6.35 4.69
C ASP A 812 41.40 -6.37 4.08
N ASN A 813 41.24 -5.75 2.90
CA ASN A 813 40.02 -5.83 2.09
C ASN A 813 39.86 -7.24 1.48
N THR A 814 40.16 -8.29 2.23
CA THR A 814 39.85 -9.66 1.85
C THR A 814 38.34 -9.82 1.91
N ARG A 815 37.71 -9.48 0.79
CA ARG A 815 36.32 -9.81 0.50
C ARG A 815 36.19 -11.32 0.64
N GLY A 816 35.17 -11.76 1.31
CA GLY A 816 34.89 -13.16 1.55
C GLY A 816 34.90 -13.97 0.25
N THR A 817 35.04 -15.29 0.35
CA THR A 817 35.16 -16.22 -0.79
C THR A 817 33.95 -16.23 -1.72
N LEU A 818 32.82 -15.71 -1.31
CA LEU A 818 31.56 -15.64 -2.07
C LEU A 818 31.06 -14.22 -2.15
N THR A 819 31.38 -13.57 -3.25
CA THR A 819 30.91 -12.20 -3.53
C THR A 819 29.80 -12.22 -4.57
N PHE A 820 28.87 -11.28 -4.45
CA PHE A 820 27.84 -10.98 -5.44
C PHE A 820 28.09 -9.59 -6.04
N ASP A 821 28.23 -9.53 -7.34
CA ASP A 821 28.26 -8.29 -8.10
C ASP A 821 26.87 -7.94 -8.67
N TYR A 822 26.76 -6.81 -9.34
CA TYR A 822 25.52 -6.35 -9.94
C TYR A 822 24.94 -7.35 -10.95
N SER A 823 25.79 -7.97 -11.76
CA SER A 823 25.36 -8.90 -12.81
C SER A 823 24.78 -10.20 -12.24
N GLU A 824 25.34 -10.67 -11.14
CA GLU A 824 24.88 -11.89 -10.44
C GLU A 824 23.52 -11.66 -9.77
N TYR A 825 23.32 -10.49 -9.15
CA TYR A 825 22.00 -10.11 -8.66
C TYR A 825 20.96 -10.03 -9.79
N LEU A 826 21.35 -9.45 -10.93
CA LEU A 826 20.43 -9.31 -12.07
C LEU A 826 20.02 -10.68 -12.65
N ARG A 827 20.97 -11.64 -12.74
CA ARG A 827 20.68 -13.05 -13.10
C ARG A 827 19.68 -13.69 -12.14
N LEU A 828 19.91 -13.51 -10.85
CA LEU A 828 19.01 -14.01 -9.82
C LEU A 828 17.59 -13.44 -9.98
N PHE A 829 17.48 -12.12 -10.21
CA PHE A 829 16.19 -11.44 -10.35
C PHE A 829 15.44 -11.85 -11.62
N LEU A 830 16.13 -11.99 -12.75
CA LEU A 830 15.51 -12.49 -13.98
C LEU A 830 14.91 -13.88 -13.79
N ASN A 831 15.65 -14.77 -13.16
CA ASN A 831 15.17 -16.14 -12.91
C ASN A 831 13.99 -16.16 -11.95
N THR A 832 14.06 -15.47 -10.82
CA THR A 832 12.97 -15.41 -9.84
C THR A 832 11.72 -14.73 -10.40
N ALA A 833 11.87 -13.68 -11.19
CA ALA A 833 10.78 -12.99 -11.84
C ALA A 833 10.07 -13.89 -12.87
N MET A 834 10.81 -14.64 -13.68
CA MET A 834 10.22 -15.59 -14.64
C MET A 834 9.54 -16.78 -13.97
N LEU A 835 10.04 -17.23 -12.82
CA LEU A 835 9.36 -18.26 -12.02
C LEU A 835 8.03 -17.75 -11.40
N ALA A 836 7.99 -16.49 -11.03
CA ALA A 836 6.81 -15.88 -10.42
C ALA A 836 5.73 -15.48 -11.43
N ALA A 837 6.13 -14.91 -12.57
CA ALA A 837 5.22 -14.29 -13.55
C ALA A 837 5.19 -15.01 -14.92
N GLY A 838 5.98 -16.07 -15.09
CA GLY A 838 6.21 -16.70 -16.37
C GLY A 838 7.26 -15.98 -17.23
N TYR A 839 7.72 -16.63 -18.28
CA TYR A 839 8.76 -16.11 -19.18
C TYR A 839 8.23 -15.11 -20.22
N GLN A 840 6.92 -15.06 -20.44
CA GLN A 840 6.32 -14.28 -21.52
C GLN A 840 6.64 -12.77 -21.43
N PRO A 841 6.58 -12.11 -20.25
CA PRO A 841 6.94 -10.70 -20.16
C PRO A 841 8.42 -10.43 -20.49
N ALA A 842 9.31 -11.31 -20.08
CA ALA A 842 10.75 -11.18 -20.35
C ALA A 842 11.03 -11.31 -21.86
N LEU A 843 10.46 -12.31 -22.52
CA LEU A 843 10.58 -12.51 -23.96
C LEU A 843 10.02 -11.35 -24.76
N ALA A 844 8.81 -10.87 -24.43
CA ALA A 844 8.23 -9.70 -25.09
C ALA A 844 9.15 -8.47 -25.03
N ARG A 845 9.86 -8.29 -23.91
CA ARG A 845 10.81 -7.17 -23.73
C ARG A 845 12.15 -7.42 -24.40
N ILE A 846 12.58 -8.67 -24.51
CA ILE A 846 13.72 -9.07 -25.36
C ILE A 846 13.39 -8.65 -26.81
N GLY A 847 12.20 -8.96 -27.29
CA GLY A 847 11.73 -8.51 -28.59
C GLY A 847 11.72 -6.97 -28.75
N ASP A 848 11.30 -6.23 -27.71
CA ASP A 848 11.38 -4.77 -27.67
C ASP A 848 12.86 -4.28 -27.85
N CYS A 849 13.78 -4.86 -27.11
CA CYS A 849 15.20 -4.52 -27.20
C CYS A 849 15.77 -4.80 -28.60
N ILE A 850 15.46 -5.96 -29.15
CA ILE A 850 15.87 -6.34 -30.50
C ILE A 850 15.33 -5.35 -31.52
N GLN A 851 14.04 -5.03 -31.45
CA GLN A 851 13.39 -4.11 -32.39
C GLN A 851 14.02 -2.70 -32.34
N VAL A 852 14.29 -2.21 -31.14
CA VAL A 852 14.92 -0.90 -30.95
C VAL A 852 16.34 -0.87 -31.46
N ASN A 853 17.13 -1.89 -31.17
CA ASN A 853 18.55 -1.94 -31.53
C ASN A 853 18.78 -2.22 -33.02
N THR A 854 17.95 -3.06 -33.63
CA THR A 854 18.06 -3.38 -35.05
C THR A 854 17.37 -2.35 -35.97
N ASP A 855 16.55 -1.46 -35.40
CA ASP A 855 15.63 -0.58 -36.13
C ASP A 855 14.74 -1.35 -37.14
N SER A 856 14.44 -2.60 -36.80
CA SER A 856 13.69 -3.53 -37.64
C SER A 856 12.35 -3.89 -36.98
N ASP A 857 11.30 -3.98 -37.77
CA ASP A 857 9.97 -4.35 -37.27
C ASP A 857 9.83 -5.88 -37.13
N ILE A 858 10.21 -6.43 -36.00
CA ILE A 858 10.15 -7.88 -35.75
C ILE A 858 8.72 -8.43 -35.74
N THR A 859 7.70 -7.57 -35.67
CA THR A 859 6.30 -7.99 -35.74
C THR A 859 5.92 -8.48 -37.14
N LYS A 860 6.69 -8.10 -38.16
CA LYS A 860 6.53 -8.50 -39.55
C LYS A 860 7.40 -9.66 -39.96
N MET A 861 8.42 -9.98 -39.15
CA MET A 861 9.37 -11.04 -39.46
C MET A 861 8.77 -12.40 -39.11
N SER A 862 8.79 -13.31 -40.07
CA SER A 862 8.28 -14.66 -39.93
C SER A 862 9.41 -15.70 -39.99
N THR A 863 9.30 -16.76 -39.20
CA THR A 863 10.21 -17.91 -39.25
C THR A 863 9.74 -19.00 -40.20
N MET A 864 8.54 -18.90 -40.65
CA MET A 864 7.89 -19.86 -41.53
C MET A 864 6.97 -19.13 -42.51
N LEU A 865 6.89 -19.62 -43.70
CA LEU A 865 5.89 -19.25 -44.65
C LEU A 865 5.24 -20.49 -45.24
N SER A 866 4.06 -20.35 -45.83
CA SER A 866 3.38 -21.40 -46.60
C SER A 866 3.19 -20.90 -48.03
N ILE A 867 3.40 -21.79 -48.98
CA ILE A 867 3.14 -21.51 -50.39
C ILE A 867 2.03 -22.39 -50.86
N GLU A 868 1.04 -21.80 -51.48
CA GLU A 868 -0.04 -22.54 -52.15
C GLU A 868 0.03 -22.22 -53.66
N ALA A 869 0.17 -23.25 -54.48
CA ALA A 869 0.26 -23.08 -55.89
C ALA A 869 -0.66 -24.06 -56.61
N THR A 870 -1.40 -23.56 -57.60
CA THR A 870 -2.21 -24.38 -58.48
C THR A 870 -1.53 -24.48 -59.85
N VAL A 871 -1.17 -25.68 -60.23
CA VAL A 871 -0.47 -25.97 -61.50
C VAL A 871 -1.30 -26.92 -62.35
N THR A 872 -1.56 -26.57 -63.59
CA THR A 872 -2.21 -27.41 -64.53
C THR A 872 -1.18 -28.29 -65.25
N ASN A 873 -1.42 -29.58 -65.30
CA ASN A 873 -0.66 -30.52 -66.10
C ASN A 873 -1.51 -30.99 -67.30
N ARG A 874 -1.05 -30.76 -68.46
CA ARG A 874 -1.71 -31.22 -69.67
C ARG A 874 -1.37 -32.68 -69.91
N THR A 875 -2.32 -33.53 -69.54
CA THR A 875 -2.25 -34.97 -69.83
C THR A 875 -2.74 -35.27 -71.21
N THR A 876 -2.37 -36.43 -71.72
CA THR A 876 -2.78 -36.83 -73.12
C THR A 876 -4.18 -37.34 -73.14
N PHE A 877 -4.65 -38.03 -72.07
CA PHE A 877 -5.94 -38.70 -72.06
C PHE A 877 -6.83 -38.31 -70.87
N MET A 878 -6.30 -37.86 -69.82
CA MET A 878 -7.03 -37.33 -68.67
C MET A 878 -6.70 -35.87 -68.44
N ARG A 879 -7.68 -35.03 -68.15
CA ARG A 879 -7.49 -33.64 -67.78
C ARG A 879 -7.54 -33.51 -66.26
N LYS A 880 -6.44 -33.12 -65.61
CA LYS A 880 -6.36 -32.95 -64.16
C LYS A 880 -5.58 -31.72 -63.80
N ILE A 881 -6.02 -30.99 -62.72
CA ILE A 881 -5.34 -29.95 -62.06
C ILE A 881 -4.58 -30.54 -60.85
N ALA A 882 -3.35 -30.22 -60.65
CA ALA A 882 -2.55 -30.63 -59.47
C ALA A 882 -2.28 -29.41 -58.59
N ASP A 883 -2.66 -29.48 -57.36
CA ASP A 883 -2.45 -28.47 -56.35
C ASP A 883 -1.27 -28.86 -55.46
N TRP A 884 -0.45 -27.89 -55.10
CA TRP A 884 0.63 -28.09 -54.14
C TRP A 884 0.60 -26.98 -53.10
N SER A 885 0.78 -27.35 -51.82
CA SER A 885 1.01 -26.45 -50.72
C SER A 885 2.15 -26.97 -49.86
N GLY A 886 3.00 -26.08 -49.39
CA GLY A 886 4.15 -26.43 -48.56
C GLY A 886 4.45 -25.39 -47.53
N ALA A 887 4.90 -25.81 -46.34
CA ALA A 887 5.33 -24.96 -45.27
C ALA A 887 6.82 -25.17 -45.01
N CYS A 888 7.57 -24.09 -44.77
CA CYS A 888 8.99 -24.12 -44.45
C CYS A 888 9.27 -23.43 -43.11
N LEU A 889 10.06 -24.05 -42.27
CA LEU A 889 10.43 -23.59 -40.96
C LEU A 889 11.93 -23.24 -40.93
N LEU A 890 12.22 -22.03 -40.41
CA LEU A 890 13.57 -21.59 -40.16
C LEU A 890 14.03 -22.09 -38.77
N TYR A 891 15.11 -22.86 -38.72
CA TYR A 891 15.69 -23.35 -37.47
C TYR A 891 16.89 -22.50 -37.03
N THR A 892 16.99 -22.26 -35.75
CA THR A 892 18.11 -21.54 -35.13
C THR A 892 19.31 -22.43 -34.77
N SER A 893 19.20 -23.75 -34.98
CA SER A 893 20.28 -24.67 -34.62
C SER A 893 21.49 -24.44 -35.56
N PRO A 894 22.64 -24.03 -35.03
CA PRO A 894 23.83 -23.95 -35.86
C PRO A 894 24.20 -25.38 -36.34
N SER A 895 24.49 -25.48 -37.62
CA SER A 895 25.05 -26.71 -38.15
C SER A 895 26.38 -27.02 -37.44
N PRO A 896 26.68 -28.29 -37.11
CA PRO A 896 27.97 -28.64 -36.53
C PRO A 896 29.20 -28.30 -37.42
N ARG A 897 28.92 -27.72 -38.59
CA ARG A 897 29.99 -27.28 -39.52
C ARG A 897 30.34 -25.80 -39.41
N ASP A 898 29.57 -25.01 -38.60
CA ASP A 898 29.78 -23.58 -38.45
C ASP A 898 30.51 -23.21 -37.12
N SER A 899 31.10 -24.21 -36.43
CA SER A 899 31.94 -24.03 -35.25
C SER A 899 33.44 -23.97 -35.61
#